data_8407c420f056bd70287b5ce64e20ac8c
#
_entry.id   8407c420f056bd70287b5ce64e20ac8c
#
_cell.length_a   1.000
_cell.length_b   1.000
_cell.length_c   1.000
_cell.angle_alpha   90.00
_cell.angle_beta   90.00
_cell.angle_gamma   90.00
#
_symmetry.space_group_name_H-M   'P 1'
#
loop_
_entity.id
_entity.type
_entity.pdbx_description
1 polymer ?
#
loop_
_entity_poly.entity_id
_entity_poly.type
_entity_poly.pdbx_seq_one_letter_code
_entity_poly.pdbx_strand_id
1 'polypeptide(L)'
;MRSARLWTALLAATLVAGYAPAQTSTQATSQTSKKTKVKKESATETQLRELREQLKAQQDEIDALKSQLTTHNQQATDAAAAAAAAQSQAAAATTAANQAQQAANDTSTKQTALESSVADMKTANAGLQETVINNQSALKSEIENPLAIHYKGVNITPVAFFAFEGVWRQHTLNSDVNSPFNNIPFPSANEYQASELNFSARQSRVGALFEAKPNNIKLTGYVESDFLGSGTTSNNNQSNSYVLRIRQMWGRAAFQSGFAVTGGQTWSLVTENRRGTDARTEIQPMTIDSQYLVGYSWERQPGIRVQQHFGTAENHGVTAALSLEQAQITNFTANGTNPNQYFFGGLGQNGGLYNAAAASAGATTTTTTCSTPTSTSTCVTSVTATTSNVTAYANNTAPDLIVKASFDWPKFHGEIGGLGRWMRDYYYPVTWGGTAAAPTFTYNQSYQQHTSAGGGVFGSLRGYVGTHAEIAVQAMGGQGTGRYGSAQLADVTLRPDETLEPIRDYHGLFSLEGHVNKNFDLFAYYGGEYAQRTVYTSPVGSLVGYGPRNLNNGSCDAAPAPPSSTIGNGGFTGTLTAASPCASPTRYIQEPMFGFAWRPVNDPKWGKLQYSATYSYLKRGLWSGVGSTTTPAAPSTSDSMLHFQMRYYIP
;
A
#
# COMPACT_ATOMS: atom_id res chain seq x y z
N MET A 1 -28.68 -27.37 4.68
CA MET A 1 -29.26 -26.40 5.60
C MET A 1 -28.80 -26.52 7.07
N ARG A 2 -27.61 -27.06 7.36
CA ARG A 2 -27.08 -27.15 8.74
C ARG A 2 -25.74 -26.41 8.96
N SER A 3 -25.20 -25.76 7.94
CA SER A 3 -23.92 -25.02 8.02
C SER A 3 -24.03 -23.51 8.25
N ALA A 4 -25.23 -22.96 8.18
CA ALA A 4 -25.44 -21.50 8.34
C ALA A 4 -25.57 -21.03 9.80
N ARG A 5 -25.64 -21.95 10.79
CA ARG A 5 -25.83 -21.57 12.20
C ARG A 5 -24.53 -21.46 13.01
N LEU A 6 -23.39 -21.89 12.48
CA LEU A 6 -22.11 -21.78 13.19
C LEU A 6 -21.41 -20.42 13.00
N TRP A 7 -21.73 -19.69 11.94
CA TRP A 7 -21.10 -18.40 11.65
C TRP A 7 -21.69 -17.21 12.42
N THR A 8 -22.97 -17.32 12.80
CA THR A 8 -23.64 -16.28 13.60
C THR A 8 -23.23 -16.30 15.09
N ALA A 9 -22.72 -17.42 15.60
CA ALA A 9 -22.27 -17.52 16.97
C ALA A 9 -20.89 -16.90 17.22
N LEU A 10 -20.03 -16.80 16.19
CA LEU A 10 -18.68 -16.24 16.33
C LEU A 10 -18.67 -14.69 16.26
N LEU A 11 -19.66 -14.09 15.59
CA LEU A 11 -19.76 -12.62 15.53
C LEU A 11 -20.45 -12.02 16.77
N ALA A 12 -21.26 -12.81 17.49
CA ALA A 12 -21.95 -12.34 18.69
C ALA A 12 -21.08 -12.35 19.96
N ALA A 13 -19.95 -13.09 19.98
CA ALA A 13 -19.08 -13.19 21.13
C ALA A 13 -18.10 -12.02 21.29
N THR A 14 -17.96 -11.14 20.30
CA THR A 14 -17.04 -10.00 20.37
C THR A 14 -17.70 -8.65 20.69
N LEU A 15 -19.01 -8.62 20.92
CA LEU A 15 -19.79 -7.38 21.14
C LEU A 15 -20.41 -7.24 22.53
N VAL A 16 -20.12 -8.15 23.47
CA VAL A 16 -20.65 -8.08 24.85
C VAL A 16 -19.53 -8.13 25.88
N ALA A 17 -18.78 -7.04 25.96
CA ALA A 17 -17.98 -6.71 27.15
C ALA A 17 -17.83 -5.20 27.24
N GLY A 18 -18.73 -4.54 27.93
CA GLY A 18 -18.53 -3.15 28.29
C GLY A 18 -19.77 -2.32 28.53
N TYR A 19 -20.60 -2.69 29.47
CA TYR A 19 -21.42 -1.71 30.18
C TYR A 19 -21.72 -2.26 31.59
N ALA A 20 -21.14 -1.64 32.60
CA ALA A 20 -21.60 -1.71 33.98
C ALA A 20 -21.91 -0.28 34.44
N PRO A 21 -23.09 -0.03 34.99
CA PRO A 21 -23.48 1.31 35.39
C PRO A 21 -22.91 1.69 36.78
N ALA A 22 -22.49 2.93 36.85
CA ALA A 22 -22.14 3.57 38.11
C ALA A 22 -23.39 3.75 39.00
N GLN A 23 -23.36 3.25 40.20
CA GLN A 23 -24.34 3.59 41.24
C GLN A 23 -23.83 4.80 42.02
N THR A 24 -24.58 5.86 41.95
CA THR A 24 -24.56 6.99 42.87
C THR A 24 -25.19 6.59 44.18
N SER A 25 -24.51 6.80 45.29
CA SER A 25 -25.13 6.88 46.61
C SER A 25 -24.87 8.26 47.21
N THR A 26 -25.90 9.04 47.20
CA THR A 26 -26.05 10.24 48.01
C THR A 26 -26.36 9.83 49.44
N GLN A 27 -25.62 10.35 50.39
CA GLN A 27 -26.12 10.50 51.77
C GLN A 27 -25.73 11.88 52.28
N ALA A 28 -26.78 12.63 52.51
CA ALA A 28 -26.75 13.85 53.29
C ALA A 28 -26.83 13.51 54.79
N THR A 29 -26.08 14.19 55.57
CA THR A 29 -26.42 14.33 56.99
C THR A 29 -26.09 15.72 57.50
N SER A 30 -27.12 16.25 58.02
CA SER A 30 -27.46 17.46 58.72
C SER A 30 -26.43 18.09 59.65
N GLN A 31 -26.55 19.39 59.66
CA GLN A 31 -26.00 20.33 60.62
C GLN A 31 -26.42 20.04 62.06
N THR A 32 -25.53 20.28 62.98
CA THR A 32 -25.90 20.81 64.30
C THR A 32 -24.85 21.80 64.78
N SER A 33 -25.29 23.02 64.94
CA SER A 33 -24.55 24.13 65.51
C SER A 33 -24.46 23.98 67.02
N LYS A 34 -23.29 24.21 67.61
CA LYS A 34 -23.18 24.67 68.97
C LYS A 34 -22.15 25.75 69.12
N LYS A 35 -22.63 26.91 69.44
CA LYS A 35 -21.85 28.04 69.96
C LYS A 35 -21.07 27.63 71.17
N THR A 36 -19.80 27.91 71.28
CA THR A 36 -19.08 27.99 72.50
C THR A 36 -18.07 29.14 72.46
N LYS A 37 -18.06 29.83 73.59
CA LYS A 37 -17.40 31.07 73.93
C LYS A 37 -15.91 31.12 73.57
N VAL A 38 -15.54 32.27 73.09
CA VAL A 38 -14.15 32.73 72.91
C VAL A 38 -13.50 32.78 74.31
N LYS A 39 -12.44 32.02 74.49
CA LYS A 39 -11.47 32.20 75.57
C LYS A 39 -10.18 32.69 74.89
N LYS A 40 -9.69 33.79 75.43
CA LYS A 40 -8.48 34.46 74.95
C LYS A 40 -7.29 33.55 75.17
N GLU A 41 -6.74 33.02 74.12
CA GLU A 41 -5.56 32.17 74.16
C GLU A 41 -4.30 32.94 74.54
N SER A 42 -3.45 32.38 75.36
CA SER A 42 -2.15 32.90 75.70
C SER A 42 -1.20 32.82 74.44
N ALA A 43 -0.21 33.69 74.42
CA ALA A 43 0.77 33.76 73.31
C ALA A 43 1.43 32.39 73.04
N THR A 44 1.51 31.52 74.05
CA THR A 44 2.09 30.18 73.96
C THR A 44 1.15 29.19 73.20
N GLU A 45 -0.17 29.36 73.35
CA GLU A 45 -1.16 28.55 72.62
C GLU A 45 -1.23 28.91 71.14
N THR A 46 -1.04 30.20 70.80
CA THR A 46 -0.98 30.67 69.42
C THR A 46 0.27 30.10 68.71
N GLN A 47 1.41 30.15 69.37
CA GLN A 47 2.64 29.54 68.85
C GLN A 47 2.53 28.01 68.69
N LEU A 48 1.83 27.36 69.61
CA LEU A 48 1.61 25.90 69.54
C LEU A 48 0.64 25.55 68.37
N ARG A 49 -0.31 26.43 68.07
CA ARG A 49 -1.24 26.27 66.94
C ARG A 49 -0.53 26.51 65.61
N GLU A 50 0.26 27.56 65.54
CA GLU A 50 1.08 27.82 64.33
C GLU A 50 2.07 26.67 64.08
N LEU A 51 2.70 26.16 65.14
CA LEU A 51 3.60 25.02 65.01
C LEU A 51 2.85 23.74 64.58
N ARG A 52 1.61 23.55 65.06
CA ARG A 52 0.77 22.42 64.61
C ARG A 52 0.29 22.59 63.16
N GLU A 53 -0.04 23.82 62.76
CA GLU A 53 -0.40 24.09 61.36
C GLU A 53 0.80 23.91 60.43
N GLN A 54 1.99 24.37 60.88
CA GLN A 54 3.23 24.13 60.13
C GLN A 54 3.57 22.62 60.08
N LEU A 55 3.38 21.90 61.19
CA LEU A 55 3.63 20.46 61.23
C LEU A 55 2.62 19.71 60.39
N LYS A 56 1.37 20.18 60.34
CA LYS A 56 0.35 19.61 59.45
C LYS A 56 0.65 19.90 58.00
N ALA A 57 1.07 21.13 57.66
CA ALA A 57 1.48 21.47 56.32
C ALA A 57 2.69 20.64 55.86
N GLN A 58 3.67 20.45 56.76
CA GLN A 58 4.80 19.56 56.47
C GLN A 58 4.37 18.09 56.35
N GLN A 59 3.39 17.67 57.14
CA GLN A 59 2.86 16.31 57.07
C GLN A 59 2.11 16.11 55.72
N ASP A 60 1.29 17.08 55.32
CA ASP A 60 0.58 17.04 54.03
C ASP A 60 1.57 17.07 52.86
N GLU A 61 2.69 17.83 53.00
CA GLU A 61 3.76 17.86 52.03
C GLU A 61 4.55 16.54 51.99
N ILE A 62 4.79 15.92 53.16
CA ILE A 62 5.41 14.59 53.26
C ILE A 62 4.49 13.52 52.64
N ASP A 63 3.17 13.63 52.86
CA ASP A 63 2.22 12.66 52.28
C ASP A 63 2.07 12.86 50.77
N ALA A 64 2.12 14.12 50.29
CA ALA A 64 2.20 14.40 48.85
C ALA A 64 3.51 13.87 48.25
N LEU A 65 4.64 14.10 48.94
CA LEU A 65 5.94 13.56 48.51
C LEU A 65 5.99 12.03 48.55
N LYS A 66 5.35 11.41 49.60
CA LYS A 66 5.20 9.96 49.64
C LYS A 66 4.35 9.41 48.51
N SER A 67 3.25 10.11 48.17
CA SER A 67 2.42 9.73 47.01
C SER A 67 3.19 9.84 45.70
N GLN A 68 3.95 10.93 45.50
CA GLN A 68 4.85 11.09 44.37
C GLN A 68 5.96 10.04 44.38
N LEU A 69 6.56 9.77 45.54
CA LEU A 69 7.59 8.73 45.70
C LEU A 69 7.02 7.33 45.42
N THR A 70 5.76 7.08 45.83
CA THR A 70 5.10 5.80 45.53
C THR A 70 4.84 5.64 44.05
N THR A 71 4.39 6.71 43.38
CA THR A 71 4.21 6.72 41.90
C THR A 71 5.54 6.59 41.18
N HIS A 72 6.58 7.27 41.67
CA HIS A 72 7.94 7.16 41.13
C HIS A 72 8.55 5.76 41.38
N ASN A 73 8.30 5.19 42.60
CA ASN A 73 8.75 3.83 42.86
C ASN A 73 7.99 2.77 42.08
N GLN A 74 6.71 2.98 41.81
CA GLN A 74 5.96 2.08 40.92
C GLN A 74 6.47 2.15 39.48
N GLN A 75 6.71 3.36 38.97
CA GLN A 75 7.33 3.55 37.66
C GLN A 75 8.77 3.02 37.59
N ALA A 76 9.55 3.17 38.70
CA ALA A 76 10.89 2.60 38.80
C ALA A 76 10.83 1.07 38.94
N THR A 77 9.78 0.52 39.58
CA THR A 77 9.60 -0.93 39.71
C THR A 77 9.18 -1.54 38.36
N ASP A 78 8.32 -0.86 37.63
CA ASP A 78 7.92 -1.28 36.28
C ASP A 78 9.09 -1.17 35.27
N ALA A 79 9.89 -0.09 35.39
CA ALA A 79 11.13 0.07 34.65
C ALA A 79 12.23 -0.93 35.07
N ALA A 80 12.29 -1.27 36.39
CA ALA A 80 13.20 -2.29 36.92
C ALA A 80 12.74 -3.70 36.52
N ALA A 81 11.42 -3.94 36.39
CA ALA A 81 10.90 -5.22 35.88
C ALA A 81 11.20 -5.39 34.39
N ALA A 82 11.07 -4.31 33.59
CA ALA A 82 11.50 -4.31 32.21
C ALA A 82 13.05 -4.42 32.05
N ALA A 83 13.80 -3.75 32.93
CA ALA A 83 15.26 -3.87 33.02
C ALA A 83 15.69 -5.23 33.57
N ALA A 84 14.94 -5.83 34.52
CA ALA A 84 15.18 -7.18 34.99
C ALA A 84 14.78 -8.25 33.96
N ALA A 85 13.76 -8.00 33.14
CA ALA A 85 13.46 -8.84 31.96
C ALA A 85 14.55 -8.70 30.90
N ALA A 86 15.03 -7.48 30.63
CA ALA A 86 16.18 -7.24 29.76
C ALA A 86 17.51 -7.76 30.39
N GLN A 87 17.66 -7.65 31.74
CA GLN A 87 18.77 -8.27 32.46
C GLN A 87 18.67 -9.79 32.54
N SER A 88 17.44 -10.35 32.64
CA SER A 88 17.27 -11.80 32.52
C SER A 88 17.51 -12.29 31.10
N GLN A 89 17.13 -11.50 30.08
CA GLN A 89 17.50 -11.78 28.69
C GLN A 89 19.00 -11.58 28.45
N ALA A 90 19.61 -10.53 29.02
CA ALA A 90 21.06 -10.31 28.99
C ALA A 90 21.81 -11.35 29.86
N ALA A 91 21.26 -11.77 31.01
CA ALA A 91 21.81 -12.85 31.80
C ALA A 91 21.63 -14.24 31.14
N ALA A 92 20.50 -14.45 30.40
CA ALA A 92 20.34 -15.63 29.55
C ALA A 92 21.29 -15.60 28.36
N ALA A 93 21.51 -14.41 27.76
CA ALA A 93 22.52 -14.21 26.72
C ALA A 93 23.95 -14.32 27.28
N THR A 94 24.20 -13.86 28.54
CA THR A 94 25.49 -13.99 29.23
C THR A 94 25.71 -15.43 29.71
N THR A 95 24.66 -16.15 30.13
CA THR A 95 24.72 -17.57 30.45
C THR A 95 24.92 -18.39 29.18
N ALA A 96 24.24 -18.04 28.07
CA ALA A 96 24.48 -18.60 26.73
C ALA A 96 25.87 -18.23 26.18
N ALA A 97 26.37 -17.01 26.46
CA ALA A 97 27.72 -16.59 26.13
C ALA A 97 28.78 -17.29 27.02
N ASN A 98 28.47 -17.50 28.31
CA ASN A 98 29.33 -18.25 29.23
C ASN A 98 29.32 -19.76 28.93
N GLN A 99 28.17 -20.32 28.48
CA GLN A 99 28.09 -21.67 27.94
C GLN A 99 28.74 -21.78 26.57
N ALA A 100 28.69 -20.72 25.75
CA ALA A 100 29.41 -20.65 24.47
C ALA A 100 30.92 -20.38 24.67
N GLN A 101 31.32 -19.70 25.75
CA GLN A 101 32.71 -19.56 26.17
C GLN A 101 33.29 -20.84 26.77
N GLN A 102 32.43 -21.65 27.38
CA GLN A 102 32.86 -23.03 27.79
C GLN A 102 32.91 -24.02 26.62
N ALA A 103 32.13 -23.73 25.56
CA ALA A 103 32.28 -24.42 24.27
C ALA A 103 33.20 -23.57 23.33
N ALA A 104 34.43 -23.35 23.74
CA ALA A 104 35.35 -22.25 23.31
C ALA A 104 35.70 -22.19 21.81
N ASN A 105 35.12 -23.00 20.95
CA ASN A 105 35.42 -22.97 19.50
C ASN A 105 34.26 -22.52 18.60
N ASP A 106 33.05 -22.27 19.14
CA ASP A 106 31.89 -21.89 18.34
C ASP A 106 31.48 -20.41 18.46
N THR A 107 32.28 -19.61 19.18
CA THR A 107 31.88 -18.25 19.61
C THR A 107 31.88 -17.22 18.46
N SER A 108 32.72 -17.38 17.46
CA SER A 108 32.82 -16.37 16.37
C SER A 108 31.62 -16.38 15.44
N THR A 109 30.99 -17.52 15.25
CA THR A 109 29.83 -17.66 14.35
C THR A 109 28.54 -17.10 14.96
N LYS A 110 28.40 -17.21 16.29
CA LYS A 110 27.21 -16.67 17.01
C LYS A 110 27.27 -15.16 17.21
N GLN A 111 28.47 -14.61 17.38
CA GLN A 111 28.63 -13.15 17.52
C GLN A 111 28.36 -12.42 16.20
N THR A 112 28.82 -12.97 15.08
CA THR A 112 28.53 -12.44 13.74
C THR A 112 27.02 -12.51 13.42
N ALA A 113 26.34 -13.55 13.90
CA ALA A 113 24.89 -13.70 13.73
C ALA A 113 24.09 -12.68 14.54
N LEU A 114 24.58 -12.34 15.76
CA LEU A 114 23.93 -11.32 16.62
C LEU A 114 24.14 -9.90 16.05
N GLU A 115 25.34 -9.63 15.52
CA GLU A 115 25.65 -8.34 14.88
C GLU A 115 24.88 -8.15 13.57
N SER A 116 24.71 -9.21 12.79
CA SER A 116 23.84 -9.22 11.60
C SER A 116 22.37 -8.95 11.97
N SER A 117 21.85 -9.64 12.98
CA SER A 117 20.47 -9.48 13.45
C SER A 117 20.17 -8.08 14.01
N VAL A 118 21.17 -7.44 14.66
CA VAL A 118 21.05 -6.05 15.17
C VAL A 118 21.11 -5.04 14.02
N ALA A 119 21.92 -5.32 12.96
CA ALA A 119 21.95 -4.49 11.77
C ALA A 119 20.62 -4.59 10.99
N ASP A 120 20.05 -5.79 10.92
CA ASP A 120 18.76 -6.03 10.24
C ASP A 120 17.57 -5.33 10.90
N MET A 121 17.55 -5.30 12.23
CA MET A 121 16.56 -4.53 12.98
C MET A 121 16.70 -3.01 12.77
N LYS A 122 17.90 -2.51 12.50
CA LYS A 122 18.12 -1.09 12.22
C LYS A 122 17.56 -0.62 10.90
N THR A 123 17.52 -1.52 9.92
CA THR A 123 17.10 -1.17 8.55
C THR A 123 15.59 -1.28 8.34
N ALA A 124 14.93 -2.15 9.09
CA ALA A 124 13.52 -2.50 8.83
C ALA A 124 12.48 -1.49 9.37
N ASN A 125 12.86 -0.61 10.26
CA ASN A 125 11.85 0.20 10.92
C ASN A 125 12.38 1.60 11.27
N ALA A 126 12.26 2.54 10.33
CA ALA A 126 12.76 3.91 10.47
C ALA A 126 12.14 4.72 11.63
N GLY A 127 11.18 4.18 12.36
CA GLY A 127 10.53 4.86 13.48
C GLY A 127 10.49 4.11 14.81
N LEU A 128 10.60 2.78 14.81
CA LEU A 128 10.47 1.99 16.04
C LEU A 128 11.78 1.43 16.59
N GLN A 129 12.78 1.27 15.74
CA GLN A 129 14.02 0.60 16.15
C GLN A 129 14.93 1.43 17.05
N GLU A 130 14.91 2.75 16.88
CA GLU A 130 15.68 3.65 17.75
C GLU A 130 15.20 3.63 19.19
N THR A 131 13.91 3.33 19.40
CA THR A 131 13.31 3.30 20.74
C THR A 131 13.77 2.10 21.57
N VAL A 132 14.07 0.96 20.95
CA VAL A 132 14.44 -0.28 21.66
C VAL A 132 15.91 -0.34 22.01
N ILE A 133 16.77 0.24 21.20
CA ILE A 133 18.24 0.15 21.38
C ILE A 133 18.78 1.19 22.38
N ASN A 134 18.08 2.30 22.53
CA ASN A 134 18.51 3.41 23.40
C ASN A 134 17.80 3.48 24.76
N ASN A 135 17.22 2.38 25.24
CA ASN A 135 16.35 2.38 26.43
C ASN A 135 17.00 2.88 27.74
N GLN A 136 18.31 2.91 27.90
CA GLN A 136 18.93 3.49 29.10
C GLN A 136 19.20 5.00 29.00
N SER A 137 19.52 5.51 27.83
CA SER A 137 19.61 6.96 27.59
C SER A 137 18.25 7.56 27.22
N ALA A 138 17.36 6.77 26.66
CA ALA A 138 16.00 7.16 26.28
C ALA A 138 15.10 7.44 27.49
N LEU A 139 15.21 6.71 28.60
CA LEU A 139 14.45 6.99 29.83
C LEU A 139 14.71 8.39 30.39
N LYS A 140 15.92 8.89 30.24
CA LYS A 140 16.27 10.26 30.65
C LYS A 140 15.86 11.28 29.59
N SER A 141 15.91 10.94 28.29
CA SER A 141 15.43 11.79 27.20
C SER A 141 13.91 11.70 27.00
N GLU A 142 13.28 10.58 27.36
CA GLU A 142 11.80 10.44 27.36
C GLU A 142 11.11 11.36 28.37
N ILE A 143 11.77 11.65 29.50
CA ILE A 143 11.27 12.61 30.49
C ILE A 143 11.41 14.06 29.96
N GLU A 144 12.46 14.34 29.20
CA GLU A 144 12.76 15.68 28.66
C GLU A 144 12.19 15.91 27.26
N ASN A 145 12.09 14.85 26.43
CA ASN A 145 11.55 14.89 25.06
C ASN A 145 10.89 13.55 24.71
N PRO A 146 9.63 13.32 25.07
CA PRO A 146 8.97 12.04 24.83
C PRO A 146 8.78 11.77 23.33
N LEU A 147 9.30 10.61 22.85
CA LEU A 147 9.10 10.13 21.46
C LEU A 147 7.66 9.66 21.20
N ALA A 148 6.88 9.42 22.25
CA ALA A 148 5.49 9.00 22.16
C ALA A 148 4.61 9.83 23.09
N ILE A 149 3.39 10.05 22.66
CA ILE A 149 2.34 10.67 23.48
C ILE A 149 1.66 9.54 24.26
N HIS A 150 1.70 9.63 25.57
CA HIS A 150 1.04 8.67 26.46
C HIS A 150 -0.38 9.13 26.76
N TYR A 151 -1.36 8.34 26.31
CA TYR A 151 -2.77 8.59 26.61
C TYR A 151 -3.37 7.37 27.31
N LYS A 152 -3.55 7.45 28.64
CA LYS A 152 -3.97 6.32 29.47
C LYS A 152 -3.00 5.13 29.29
N GLY A 153 -3.49 3.97 28.91
CA GLY A 153 -2.67 2.78 28.63
C GLY A 153 -2.20 2.65 27.18
N VAL A 154 -2.27 3.71 26.37
CA VAL A 154 -1.92 3.71 24.96
C VAL A 154 -0.74 4.64 24.70
N ASN A 155 0.28 4.14 24.04
CA ASN A 155 1.37 4.92 23.49
C ASN A 155 1.04 5.31 22.04
N ILE A 156 1.12 6.59 21.71
CA ILE A 156 0.84 7.14 20.39
C ILE A 156 2.14 7.71 19.85
N THR A 157 2.70 7.09 18.82
CA THR A 157 3.91 7.54 18.14
C THR A 157 3.53 8.20 16.83
N PRO A 158 3.73 9.52 16.66
CA PRO A 158 3.55 10.19 15.38
C PRO A 158 4.51 9.63 14.34
N VAL A 159 4.07 9.52 13.09
CA VAL A 159 4.88 9.08 11.96
C VAL A 159 4.65 10.05 10.82
N ALA A 160 5.69 10.69 10.33
CA ALA A 160 5.56 11.55 9.17
C ALA A 160 6.87 11.66 8.38
N PHE A 161 6.76 11.97 7.11
CA PHE A 161 7.82 12.56 6.35
C PHE A 161 7.29 13.63 5.38
N PHE A 162 8.09 14.64 5.14
CA PHE A 162 7.84 15.66 4.15
C PHE A 162 8.72 15.41 2.95
N ALA A 163 8.12 15.39 1.76
CA ALA A 163 8.79 15.05 0.52
C ALA A 163 8.76 16.21 -0.47
N PHE A 164 9.87 16.39 -1.17
CA PHE A 164 9.93 17.06 -2.46
C PHE A 164 10.51 16.06 -3.45
N GLU A 165 9.80 15.83 -4.53
CA GLU A 165 10.11 14.78 -5.49
C GLU A 165 10.00 15.32 -6.90
N GLY A 166 10.80 14.78 -7.80
CA GLY A 166 10.74 15.09 -9.21
C GLY A 166 10.94 13.86 -10.07
N VAL A 167 10.36 13.89 -11.25
CA VAL A 167 10.57 12.91 -12.30
C VAL A 167 10.79 13.62 -13.62
N TRP A 168 11.86 13.26 -14.29
CA TRP A 168 12.05 13.55 -15.72
C TRP A 168 11.83 12.27 -16.51
N ARG A 169 11.09 12.38 -17.63
CA ARG A 169 10.85 11.27 -18.56
C ARG A 169 11.22 11.70 -19.97
N GLN A 170 11.84 10.80 -20.70
CA GLN A 170 12.21 11.02 -22.09
C GLN A 170 10.96 11.21 -22.96
N HIS A 171 9.91 10.45 -22.70
CA HIS A 171 8.61 10.54 -23.33
C HIS A 171 7.54 10.86 -22.29
N THR A 172 6.61 11.77 -22.61
CA THR A 172 5.59 12.16 -21.65
C THR A 172 4.56 11.06 -21.42
N LEU A 173 4.23 10.83 -20.16
CA LEU A 173 3.13 9.94 -19.76
C LEU A 173 1.89 10.72 -19.34
N ASN A 174 1.93 12.07 -19.41
CA ASN A 174 0.89 12.96 -18.88
C ASN A 174 0.53 12.61 -17.42
N SER A 175 1.55 12.31 -16.63
CA SER A 175 1.38 11.80 -15.28
C SER A 175 2.27 12.58 -14.32
N ASP A 176 1.80 12.74 -13.09
CA ASP A 176 2.59 13.30 -11.98
C ASP A 176 3.84 12.40 -11.72
N VAL A 177 4.33 12.32 -10.52
CA VAL A 177 5.46 11.46 -10.16
C VAL A 177 5.19 9.95 -10.34
N ASN A 178 3.93 9.54 -10.40
CA ASN A 178 3.56 8.15 -10.69
C ASN A 178 3.78 7.79 -12.17
N SER A 179 4.22 6.56 -12.40
CA SER A 179 4.50 6.06 -13.76
C SER A 179 3.52 4.96 -14.14
N PRO A 180 2.52 5.26 -14.99
CA PRO A 180 1.62 4.26 -15.55
C PRO A 180 2.35 3.45 -16.63
N PHE A 181 3.02 2.39 -16.27
CA PHE A 181 3.92 1.62 -17.14
C PHE A 181 3.26 1.10 -18.42
N ASN A 182 1.95 0.77 -18.37
CA ASN A 182 1.19 0.35 -19.54
C ASN A 182 0.95 1.49 -20.54
N ASN A 183 1.21 2.74 -20.17
CA ASN A 183 1.00 3.92 -21.01
C ASN A 183 2.28 4.44 -21.66
N ILE A 184 3.43 3.75 -21.49
CA ILE A 184 4.66 4.13 -22.21
C ILE A 184 4.34 4.21 -23.70
N PRO A 185 4.50 5.41 -24.33
CA PRO A 185 4.00 5.65 -25.67
C PRO A 185 4.85 4.99 -26.72
N PHE A 186 4.22 4.66 -27.84
CA PHE A 186 4.91 4.26 -29.08
C PHE A 186 5.18 5.49 -29.96
N PRO A 187 6.12 5.44 -30.90
CA PRO A 187 6.40 6.56 -31.81
C PRO A 187 5.18 7.15 -32.52
N SER A 188 4.11 6.36 -32.65
CA SER A 188 2.83 6.79 -33.24
C SER A 188 2.00 7.71 -32.35
N ALA A 189 2.32 7.82 -31.06
CA ALA A 189 1.61 8.69 -30.14
C ALA A 189 2.27 10.08 -30.06
N ASN A 190 1.47 11.11 -29.85
CA ASN A 190 1.97 12.48 -29.67
C ASN A 190 2.88 12.60 -28.44
N GLU A 191 2.56 11.86 -27.40
CA GLU A 191 3.28 11.79 -26.13
C GLU A 191 4.73 11.32 -26.28
N TYR A 192 5.00 10.51 -27.29
CA TYR A 192 6.36 10.05 -27.60
C TYR A 192 7.29 11.16 -28.06
N GLN A 193 6.74 12.22 -28.65
CA GLN A 193 7.52 13.32 -29.23
C GLN A 193 7.96 14.37 -28.22
N ALA A 194 7.49 14.27 -26.98
CA ALA A 194 7.76 15.26 -25.93
C ALA A 194 8.36 14.59 -24.70
N SER A 195 9.30 15.27 -24.05
CA SER A 195 9.75 14.94 -22.70
C SER A 195 8.92 15.68 -21.65
N GLU A 196 8.93 15.20 -20.42
CA GLU A 196 8.28 15.88 -19.30
C GLU A 196 9.17 15.97 -18.07
N LEU A 197 8.97 17.02 -17.28
CA LEU A 197 9.59 17.20 -15.97
C LEU A 197 8.49 17.65 -14.99
N ASN A 198 8.21 16.82 -14.01
CA ASN A 198 7.18 17.08 -13.01
C ASN A 198 7.77 17.10 -11.61
N PHE A 199 7.30 18.05 -10.78
CA PHE A 199 7.63 18.14 -9.37
C PHE A 199 6.41 17.91 -8.52
N SER A 200 6.57 17.26 -7.37
CA SER A 200 5.48 16.96 -6.47
C SER A 200 5.94 16.92 -5.01
N ALA A 201 5.03 17.34 -4.11
CA ALA A 201 5.16 17.12 -2.67
C ALA A 201 4.11 16.12 -2.15
N ARG A 202 3.31 15.55 -3.05
CA ARG A 202 2.12 14.74 -2.74
C ARG A 202 2.42 13.40 -2.09
N GLN A 203 3.67 12.91 -2.18
CA GLN A 203 4.12 11.71 -1.49
C GLN A 203 4.38 11.93 0.01
N SER A 204 4.38 13.19 0.48
CA SER A 204 4.47 13.46 1.92
C SER A 204 3.44 12.65 2.69
N ARG A 205 3.85 12.09 3.82
CA ARG A 205 3.01 11.18 4.63
C ARG A 205 2.86 11.69 6.04
N VAL A 206 1.67 11.45 6.57
CA VAL A 206 1.34 11.68 7.97
C VAL A 206 0.60 10.47 8.51
N GLY A 207 0.87 10.12 9.75
CA GLY A 207 0.27 8.95 10.38
C GLY A 207 0.55 8.87 11.86
N ALA A 208 0.05 7.81 12.47
CA ALA A 208 0.31 7.50 13.87
C ALA A 208 0.27 5.98 14.12
N LEU A 209 1.14 5.56 15.01
CA LEU A 209 1.13 4.22 15.58
C LEU A 209 0.56 4.27 17.00
N PHE A 210 -0.37 3.40 17.29
CA PHE A 210 -1.02 3.24 18.58
C PHE A 210 -0.65 1.89 19.17
N GLU A 211 -0.07 1.83 20.34
CA GLU A 211 0.31 0.58 21.00
C GLU A 211 -0.21 0.52 22.43
N ALA A 212 -0.82 -0.60 22.77
CA ALA A 212 -1.28 -0.90 24.13
C ALA A 212 -1.01 -2.38 24.46
N LYS A 213 -0.84 -2.68 25.74
CA LYS A 213 -0.59 -4.05 26.21
C LYS A 213 -1.49 -4.40 27.40
N PRO A 214 -2.82 -4.54 27.18
CA PRO A 214 -3.70 -5.03 28.24
C PRO A 214 -3.39 -6.51 28.52
N ASN A 215 -2.99 -6.81 29.75
CA ASN A 215 -2.61 -8.17 30.15
C ASN A 215 -1.55 -8.81 29.21
N ASN A 216 -1.91 -9.90 28.58
CA ASN A 216 -1.04 -10.71 27.71
C ASN A 216 -1.30 -10.48 26.20
N ILE A 217 -2.06 -9.45 25.86
CA ILE A 217 -2.39 -9.13 24.45
C ILE A 217 -1.68 -7.84 24.06
N LYS A 218 -0.92 -7.85 22.96
CA LYS A 218 -0.42 -6.62 22.35
C LYS A 218 -1.44 -6.12 21.32
N LEU A 219 -2.02 -4.95 21.58
CA LEU A 219 -2.88 -4.24 20.65
C LEU A 219 -2.05 -3.22 19.88
N THR A 220 -2.20 -3.19 18.57
CA THR A 220 -1.52 -2.22 17.71
C THR A 220 -2.55 -1.63 16.75
N GLY A 221 -2.60 -0.32 16.64
CA GLY A 221 -3.34 0.40 15.60
C GLY A 221 -2.37 1.22 14.76
N TYR A 222 -2.64 1.35 13.49
CA TYR A 222 -1.83 2.17 12.59
C TYR A 222 -2.68 2.92 11.58
N VAL A 223 -2.39 4.18 11.40
CA VAL A 223 -2.96 5.00 10.32
C VAL A 223 -1.85 5.70 9.57
N GLU A 224 -1.92 5.69 8.25
CA GLU A 224 -1.00 6.40 7.35
C GLU A 224 -1.77 6.96 6.15
N SER A 225 -1.51 8.21 5.83
CA SER A 225 -2.11 8.91 4.69
C SER A 225 -1.06 9.69 3.91
N ASP A 226 -1.30 9.89 2.61
CA ASP A 226 -0.56 10.78 1.72
C ASP A 226 -1.50 11.77 1.01
N PHE A 227 -0.97 12.63 0.14
CA PHE A 227 -1.74 13.64 -0.60
C PHE A 227 -1.92 13.29 -2.09
N LEU A 228 -1.79 12.02 -2.46
CA LEU A 228 -2.00 11.56 -3.85
C LEU A 228 -3.48 11.32 -4.19
N GLY A 229 -4.39 11.64 -3.30
CA GLY A 229 -5.82 11.56 -3.54
C GLY A 229 -6.33 12.66 -4.48
N SER A 230 -7.37 12.32 -5.27
CA SER A 230 -8.12 13.27 -6.09
C SER A 230 -9.51 13.44 -5.53
N GLY A 231 -10.01 14.65 -5.46
CA GLY A 231 -11.36 14.99 -5.06
C GLY A 231 -11.95 16.02 -6.02
N THR A 232 -13.20 16.43 -5.80
CA THR A 232 -13.91 17.40 -6.66
C THR A 232 -13.21 18.76 -6.75
N THR A 233 -12.42 19.11 -5.75
CA THR A 233 -11.67 20.38 -5.70
C THR A 233 -10.19 20.21 -6.06
N SER A 234 -9.74 19.00 -6.36
CA SER A 234 -8.33 18.76 -6.72
C SER A 234 -8.01 19.38 -8.09
N ASN A 235 -6.94 20.15 -8.13
CA ASN A 235 -6.46 20.76 -9.37
C ASN A 235 -4.96 21.03 -9.31
N ASN A 236 -4.33 21.15 -10.47
CA ASN A 236 -2.93 21.53 -10.64
C ASN A 236 -2.74 22.83 -11.42
N ASN A 237 -3.83 23.61 -11.68
CA ASN A 237 -3.77 24.84 -12.45
C ASN A 237 -3.17 26.00 -11.65
N GLN A 238 -3.65 26.21 -10.43
CA GLN A 238 -3.28 27.37 -9.62
C GLN A 238 -2.73 26.99 -8.24
N SER A 239 -3.37 26.03 -7.56
CA SER A 239 -3.09 25.74 -6.17
C SER A 239 -2.39 24.42 -5.90
N ASN A 240 -2.29 23.52 -6.90
CA ASN A 240 -1.83 22.14 -6.71
C ASN A 240 -2.50 21.47 -5.50
N SER A 241 -3.80 21.68 -5.37
CA SER A 241 -4.61 21.23 -4.24
C SER A 241 -5.03 19.79 -4.44
N TYR A 242 -4.70 18.94 -3.50
CA TYR A 242 -5.06 17.53 -3.49
C TYR A 242 -5.60 17.12 -2.13
N VAL A 243 -6.35 16.02 -2.09
CA VAL A 243 -6.95 15.51 -0.87
C VAL A 243 -6.12 14.42 -0.24
N LEU A 244 -6.28 14.28 1.06
CA LEU A 244 -5.66 13.23 1.84
C LEU A 244 -6.18 11.87 1.37
N ARG A 245 -5.28 10.91 1.11
CA ARG A 245 -5.58 9.54 0.73
C ARG A 245 -5.12 8.58 1.82
N ILE A 246 -6.00 7.71 2.29
CA ILE A 246 -5.64 6.64 3.21
C ILE A 246 -4.74 5.64 2.49
N ARG A 247 -3.54 5.41 3.03
CA ARG A 247 -2.64 4.34 2.58
C ARG A 247 -2.86 3.08 3.38
N GLN A 248 -2.82 3.20 4.69
CA GLN A 248 -3.05 2.11 5.63
C GLN A 248 -3.94 2.59 6.78
N MET A 249 -4.84 1.74 7.23
CA MET A 249 -5.65 1.95 8.42
C MET A 249 -6.09 0.59 8.94
N TRP A 250 -5.46 0.12 10.01
CA TRP A 250 -5.70 -1.22 10.53
C TRP A 250 -5.49 -1.33 12.03
N GLY A 251 -6.09 -2.36 12.62
CA GLY A 251 -5.88 -2.79 13.99
C GLY A 251 -5.40 -4.22 14.07
N ARG A 252 -4.54 -4.53 15.03
CA ARG A 252 -3.96 -5.86 15.27
C ARG A 252 -4.06 -6.23 16.75
N ALA A 253 -4.43 -7.48 17.00
CA ALA A 253 -4.31 -8.13 18.31
C ALA A 253 -3.33 -9.30 18.19
N ALA A 254 -2.26 -9.28 18.98
CA ALA A 254 -1.24 -10.32 19.02
C ALA A 254 -1.17 -10.95 20.40
N PHE A 255 -1.16 -12.27 20.45
CA PHE A 255 -1.17 -13.08 21.66
C PHE A 255 0.22 -13.67 21.91
N GLN A 256 0.51 -14.00 23.16
CA GLN A 256 1.79 -14.64 23.55
C GLN A 256 2.01 -16.02 22.91
N SER A 257 0.94 -16.67 22.46
CA SER A 257 1.00 -17.95 21.75
C SER A 257 1.62 -17.84 20.34
N GLY A 258 1.95 -16.63 19.87
CA GLY A 258 2.36 -16.36 18.49
C GLY A 258 1.19 -16.18 17.51
N PHE A 259 -0.05 -16.34 17.97
CA PHE A 259 -1.24 -16.06 17.17
C PHE A 259 -1.50 -14.56 17.10
N ALA A 260 -1.88 -14.07 15.91
CA ALA A 260 -2.32 -12.68 15.77
C ALA A 260 -3.41 -12.55 14.70
N VAL A 261 -4.26 -11.54 14.89
CA VAL A 261 -5.31 -11.15 13.95
C VAL A 261 -5.12 -9.68 13.61
N THR A 262 -5.14 -9.36 12.32
CA THR A 262 -5.06 -7.98 11.80
C THR A 262 -6.26 -7.74 10.90
N GLY A 263 -6.95 -6.62 11.09
CA GLY A 263 -8.08 -6.22 10.25
C GLY A 263 -8.00 -4.76 9.85
N GLY A 264 -8.37 -4.45 8.60
CA GLY A 264 -8.34 -3.12 8.04
C GLY A 264 -7.63 -3.06 6.69
N GLN A 265 -7.23 -1.87 6.26
CA GLN A 265 -6.47 -1.67 5.02
C GLN A 265 -4.98 -1.78 5.30
N THR A 266 -4.36 -2.85 4.83
CA THR A 266 -2.93 -3.15 4.96
C THR A 266 -2.30 -3.32 3.59
N TRP A 267 -0.97 -3.47 3.55
CA TRP A 267 -0.33 -4.11 2.40
C TRP A 267 -0.84 -5.54 2.29
N SER A 268 -1.08 -5.98 1.05
CA SER A 268 -1.50 -7.35 0.76
C SER A 268 -0.48 -8.37 1.28
N LEU A 269 -0.96 -9.55 1.64
CA LEU A 269 -0.09 -10.64 2.09
C LEU A 269 0.85 -11.17 0.99
N VAL A 270 0.62 -10.84 -0.30
CA VAL A 270 1.57 -11.14 -1.40
C VAL A 270 2.86 -10.35 -1.31
N THR A 271 2.83 -9.17 -0.65
CA THR A 271 4.00 -8.30 -0.52
C THR A 271 5.05 -8.95 0.37
N GLU A 272 6.31 -8.91 -0.07
CA GLU A 272 7.45 -9.43 0.70
C GLU A 272 7.57 -8.70 2.04
N ASN A 273 7.74 -9.47 3.11
CA ASN A 273 8.04 -8.96 4.43
C ASN A 273 9.54 -9.12 4.73
N ARG A 274 10.11 -8.28 5.56
CA ARG A 274 11.49 -8.44 6.02
C ARG A 274 11.60 -9.62 6.99
N ARG A 275 10.53 -9.88 7.71
CA ARG A 275 10.40 -10.95 8.70
C ARG A 275 8.95 -11.26 8.97
N GLY A 276 8.65 -12.54 9.16
CA GLY A 276 7.31 -13.02 9.44
C GLY A 276 6.29 -12.57 8.40
N THR A 277 5.11 -12.22 8.86
CA THR A 277 4.01 -11.74 8.00
C THR A 277 3.28 -10.55 8.61
N ASP A 278 3.93 -9.85 9.55
CA ASP A 278 3.34 -8.73 10.27
C ASP A 278 3.17 -7.50 9.38
N ALA A 279 2.06 -6.78 9.54
CA ALA A 279 1.89 -5.47 8.93
C ALA A 279 2.98 -4.49 9.44
N ARG A 280 3.48 -3.63 8.56
CA ARG A 280 4.62 -2.71 8.72
C ARG A 280 6.01 -3.36 8.65
N THR A 281 6.10 -4.63 8.34
CA THR A 281 7.38 -5.29 8.07
C THR A 281 7.61 -5.51 6.57
N GLU A 282 6.71 -5.03 5.73
CA GLU A 282 6.81 -5.11 4.28
C GLU A 282 8.05 -4.36 3.77
N ILE A 283 8.76 -5.00 2.86
CA ILE A 283 9.94 -4.43 2.22
C ILE A 283 9.48 -3.48 1.11
N GLN A 284 9.97 -2.25 1.20
CA GLN A 284 9.76 -1.23 0.20
C GLN A 284 11.07 -1.01 -0.57
N PRO A 285 11.10 -1.11 -1.90
CA PRO A 285 12.26 -0.71 -2.69
C PRO A 285 12.68 0.73 -2.40
N MET A 286 13.99 1.01 -2.48
CA MET A 286 14.58 2.33 -2.17
C MET A 286 14.31 3.39 -3.24
N THR A 287 13.26 3.26 -4.03
CA THR A 287 12.78 4.26 -4.98
C THR A 287 11.80 5.23 -4.32
N ILE A 288 11.22 6.16 -5.08
CA ILE A 288 10.24 7.14 -4.59
C ILE A 288 9.05 6.44 -3.93
N ASP A 289 8.47 5.45 -4.59
CA ASP A 289 7.46 4.56 -4.04
C ASP A 289 7.61 3.19 -4.73
N SER A 290 7.23 2.12 -4.07
CA SER A 290 7.30 0.75 -4.60
C SER A 290 6.53 0.56 -5.90
N GLN A 291 5.46 1.32 -6.10
CA GLN A 291 4.66 1.31 -7.34
C GLN A 291 5.42 1.85 -8.57
N TYR A 292 6.62 2.38 -8.40
CA TYR A 292 7.48 2.88 -9.50
C TYR A 292 8.59 1.90 -9.86
N LEU A 293 8.42 0.63 -9.52
CA LEU A 293 9.33 -0.43 -9.88
C LEU A 293 8.54 -1.61 -10.46
N VAL A 294 8.77 -1.91 -11.73
CA VAL A 294 8.14 -3.03 -12.45
C VAL A 294 8.49 -4.36 -11.80
N GLY A 295 7.55 -5.28 -11.75
CA GLY A 295 7.75 -6.63 -11.23
C GLY A 295 7.69 -6.74 -9.71
N TYR A 296 7.52 -5.63 -8.99
CA TYR A 296 7.31 -5.66 -7.56
C TYR A 296 5.88 -6.13 -7.25
N SER A 297 5.77 -7.20 -6.44
CA SER A 297 4.48 -7.77 -6.04
C SER A 297 3.90 -7.00 -4.86
N TRP A 298 2.78 -6.31 -5.08
CA TRP A 298 2.17 -5.53 -4.01
C TRP A 298 0.70 -5.22 -4.29
N GLU A 299 -0.03 -4.94 -3.26
CA GLU A 299 -1.30 -4.19 -3.26
C GLU A 299 -1.56 -3.64 -1.86
N ARG A 300 -2.52 -2.73 -1.72
CA ARG A 300 -3.04 -2.27 -0.44
C ARG A 300 -4.54 -2.46 -0.42
N GLN A 301 -4.99 -3.43 0.39
CA GLN A 301 -6.36 -3.89 0.37
C GLN A 301 -6.99 -3.86 1.77
N PRO A 302 -8.27 -3.49 1.89
CA PRO A 302 -9.06 -3.85 3.06
C PRO A 302 -9.16 -5.37 3.16
N GLY A 303 -8.95 -5.89 4.36
CA GLY A 303 -9.02 -7.34 4.57
C GLY A 303 -8.87 -7.74 6.03
N ILE A 304 -8.88 -9.03 6.25
CA ILE A 304 -8.58 -9.65 7.53
C ILE A 304 -7.47 -10.68 7.33
N ARG A 305 -6.46 -10.63 8.19
CA ARG A 305 -5.32 -11.54 8.20
C ARG A 305 -5.25 -12.24 9.55
N VAL A 306 -5.11 -13.54 9.52
CA VAL A 306 -4.76 -14.35 10.68
C VAL A 306 -3.39 -14.97 10.46
N GLN A 307 -2.59 -15.05 11.51
CA GLN A 307 -1.25 -15.59 11.43
C GLN A 307 -0.87 -16.33 12.71
N GLN A 308 0.01 -17.32 12.55
CA GLN A 308 0.61 -18.07 13.65
C GLN A 308 2.13 -18.13 13.44
N HIS A 309 2.85 -17.66 14.41
CA HIS A 309 4.30 -17.81 14.49
C HIS A 309 4.68 -19.08 15.24
N PHE A 310 5.63 -19.82 14.69
CA PHE A 310 6.23 -21.04 15.25
C PHE A 310 7.73 -20.83 15.39
N GLY A 311 8.22 -20.71 16.61
CA GLY A 311 9.65 -20.48 16.88
C GLY A 311 9.85 -19.95 18.29
N THR A 312 11.10 -19.99 18.74
CA THR A 312 11.48 -19.57 20.10
C THR A 312 12.12 -18.19 20.16
N ALA A 313 12.47 -17.61 19.02
CA ALA A 313 13.10 -16.30 18.92
C ALA A 313 12.52 -15.51 17.73
N GLU A 314 12.47 -14.20 17.82
CA GLU A 314 11.91 -13.32 16.80
C GLU A 314 12.60 -13.43 15.41
N ASN A 315 13.83 -13.92 15.36
CA ASN A 315 14.66 -14.06 14.16
C ASN A 315 14.90 -15.51 13.73
N HIS A 316 14.18 -16.46 14.34
CA HIS A 316 14.20 -17.86 13.93
C HIS A 316 12.79 -18.42 14.03
N GLY A 317 12.29 -18.91 12.94
CA GLY A 317 11.01 -19.57 12.97
C GLY A 317 10.30 -19.56 11.64
N VAL A 318 9.12 -20.09 11.69
CA VAL A 318 8.18 -20.14 10.58
C VAL A 318 6.93 -19.38 10.98
N THR A 319 6.43 -18.53 10.10
CA THR A 319 5.13 -17.89 10.30
C THR A 319 4.20 -18.31 9.17
N ALA A 320 3.07 -18.89 9.52
CA ALA A 320 1.99 -19.18 8.57
C ALA A 320 0.91 -18.10 8.69
N ALA A 321 0.41 -17.62 7.56
CA ALA A 321 -0.64 -16.63 7.51
C ALA A 321 -1.68 -16.93 6.44
N LEU A 322 -2.91 -16.49 6.70
CA LEU A 322 -4.04 -16.52 5.78
C LEU A 322 -4.67 -15.14 5.77
N SER A 323 -4.97 -14.60 4.59
CA SER A 323 -5.65 -13.32 4.41
C SER A 323 -6.85 -13.48 3.49
N LEU A 324 -7.92 -12.77 3.82
CA LEU A 324 -9.06 -12.52 2.96
C LEU A 324 -9.04 -11.03 2.61
N GLU A 325 -8.81 -10.71 1.34
CA GLU A 325 -8.58 -9.35 0.88
C GLU A 325 -9.61 -8.91 -0.14
N GLN A 326 -9.91 -7.62 -0.21
CA GLN A 326 -10.85 -7.07 -1.18
C GLN A 326 -10.40 -7.39 -2.59
N ALA A 327 -11.20 -8.18 -3.29
CA ALA A 327 -10.93 -8.52 -4.69
C ALA A 327 -11.22 -7.35 -5.62
N GLN A 328 -10.43 -7.23 -6.68
CA GLN A 328 -10.60 -6.29 -7.79
C GLN A 328 -10.01 -6.92 -9.05
N ILE A 329 -10.38 -6.40 -10.22
CA ILE A 329 -9.94 -6.94 -11.52
C ILE A 329 -9.33 -5.80 -12.35
N THR A 330 -8.14 -6.01 -12.88
CA THR A 330 -7.57 -5.09 -13.88
C THR A 330 -8.22 -5.33 -15.24
N ASN A 331 -8.69 -4.25 -15.84
CA ASN A 331 -9.39 -4.28 -17.10
C ASN A 331 -8.50 -4.80 -18.25
N PHE A 332 -9.10 -5.57 -19.15
CA PHE A 332 -8.44 -6.26 -20.26
C PHE A 332 -8.48 -5.55 -21.59
N THR A 333 -9.19 -4.44 -21.75
CA THR A 333 -9.34 -3.80 -23.03
C THR A 333 -8.09 -3.02 -23.41
N ALA A 334 -7.59 -3.24 -24.64
CA ALA A 334 -6.43 -2.53 -25.17
C ALA A 334 -6.60 -0.99 -25.16
N ASN A 335 -7.83 -0.50 -25.15
CA ASN A 335 -8.18 0.92 -25.16
C ASN A 335 -8.89 1.39 -23.88
N GLY A 336 -8.91 0.62 -22.82
CA GLY A 336 -9.50 1.02 -21.52
C GLY A 336 -11.03 1.12 -21.50
N THR A 337 -11.73 0.75 -22.56
CA THR A 337 -13.20 0.77 -22.62
C THR A 337 -13.75 -0.62 -22.30
N ASN A 338 -14.50 -0.72 -21.22
CA ASN A 338 -15.29 -1.93 -20.98
C ASN A 338 -16.38 -2.07 -22.03
N PRO A 339 -16.62 -3.27 -22.57
CA PRO A 339 -17.84 -3.51 -23.33
C PRO A 339 -19.06 -3.14 -22.48
N ASN A 340 -20.02 -2.45 -23.06
CA ASN A 340 -21.19 -1.91 -22.35
C ASN A 340 -22.11 -2.99 -21.71
N GLN A 341 -21.79 -4.26 -21.93
CA GLN A 341 -22.56 -5.41 -21.48
C GLN A 341 -22.08 -6.01 -20.16
N TYR A 342 -20.95 -5.56 -19.61
CA TYR A 342 -20.36 -6.16 -18.42
C TYR A 342 -20.61 -5.34 -17.16
N PHE A 343 -21.10 -6.01 -16.15
CA PHE A 343 -21.23 -5.51 -14.80
C PHE A 343 -20.17 -6.13 -13.88
N PHE A 344 -18.92 -6.20 -14.29
CA PHE A 344 -17.86 -6.49 -13.36
C PHE A 344 -17.25 -5.19 -12.86
N GLY A 345 -16.96 -5.15 -11.58
CA GLY A 345 -16.36 -3.97 -10.98
C GLY A 345 -14.93 -3.79 -11.45
N GLY A 346 -14.62 -2.63 -12.00
CA GLY A 346 -13.26 -2.20 -12.23
C GLY A 346 -12.48 -1.92 -10.94
N LEU A 347 -11.31 -1.32 -11.06
CA LEU A 347 -10.40 -0.98 -9.95
C LEU A 347 -10.91 0.11 -8.99
N GLY A 348 -12.22 0.36 -8.90
CA GLY A 348 -12.74 1.42 -8.04
C GLY A 348 -12.26 2.80 -8.48
N GLN A 349 -12.60 3.21 -9.67
CA GLN A 349 -12.27 4.53 -10.18
C GLN A 349 -12.94 5.63 -9.34
N ASN A 350 -12.43 6.85 -9.42
CA ASN A 350 -12.87 8.02 -8.66
C ASN A 350 -12.65 7.95 -7.14
N GLY A 351 -11.59 7.25 -6.71
CA GLY A 351 -11.19 7.25 -5.31
C GLY A 351 -12.19 6.57 -4.35
N GLY A 352 -13.07 5.72 -4.87
CA GLY A 352 -14.08 5.06 -4.04
C GLY A 352 -15.13 6.01 -3.48
N LEU A 353 -15.34 7.18 -4.09
CA LEU A 353 -16.38 8.11 -3.67
C LEU A 353 -17.74 7.45 -3.79
N TYR A 354 -18.43 7.34 -2.67
CA TYR A 354 -19.81 6.92 -2.60
C TYR A 354 -20.64 7.83 -3.52
N ASN A 355 -21.39 7.27 -4.44
CA ASN A 355 -22.19 8.00 -5.43
C ASN A 355 -21.40 8.80 -6.50
N ALA A 356 -20.12 8.51 -6.75
CA ALA A 356 -19.42 9.10 -7.88
C ALA A 356 -20.14 8.83 -9.23
N ALA A 357 -20.85 7.69 -9.33
CA ALA A 357 -21.72 7.39 -10.47
C ALA A 357 -22.85 8.42 -10.65
N ALA A 358 -23.39 8.97 -9.56
CA ALA A 358 -24.44 10.00 -9.62
C ALA A 358 -23.89 11.35 -10.11
N ALA A 359 -22.62 11.67 -9.81
CA ALA A 359 -21.96 12.89 -10.30
C ALA A 359 -21.62 12.82 -11.80
N SER A 360 -21.43 11.62 -12.33
CA SER A 360 -21.15 11.40 -13.76
C SER A 360 -22.41 11.28 -14.62
N ALA A 361 -23.57 11.11 -14.02
CA ALA A 361 -24.85 10.98 -14.74
C ALA A 361 -25.34 12.30 -15.38
N GLY A 362 -24.56 13.37 -15.27
CA GLY A 362 -24.96 14.71 -15.71
C GLY A 362 -24.25 15.28 -16.93
N ALA A 363 -23.40 14.54 -17.60
CA ALA A 363 -22.81 15.02 -18.85
C ALA A 363 -23.81 14.88 -20.00
N THR A 364 -24.74 15.79 -20.07
CA THR A 364 -25.63 15.94 -21.23
C THR A 364 -24.83 16.62 -22.34
N THR A 365 -24.36 15.88 -23.33
CA THR A 365 -23.77 16.50 -24.52
C THR A 365 -24.92 16.96 -25.41
N THR A 366 -25.16 18.25 -25.42
CA THR A 366 -26.11 18.86 -26.35
C THR A 366 -25.38 19.16 -27.65
N THR A 367 -25.63 18.36 -28.67
CA THR A 367 -25.10 18.62 -30.00
C THR A 367 -26.21 19.29 -30.82
N THR A 368 -26.01 20.55 -31.13
CA THR A 368 -26.90 21.29 -32.06
C THR A 368 -26.28 21.23 -33.45
N THR A 369 -26.88 20.45 -34.34
CA THR A 369 -26.48 20.40 -35.74
C THR A 369 -27.44 21.27 -36.55
N CYS A 370 -26.92 22.36 -37.09
CA CYS A 370 -27.67 23.21 -38.01
C CYS A 370 -27.31 22.84 -39.43
N SER A 371 -28.28 22.53 -40.28
CA SER A 371 -28.04 22.36 -41.72
C SER A 371 -27.76 23.71 -42.39
N THR A 372 -26.82 23.74 -43.31
CA THR A 372 -26.30 24.93 -44.02
C THR A 372 -27.39 25.80 -44.59
N PRO A 373 -27.19 27.12 -44.69
CA PRO A 373 -28.26 28.09 -44.86
C PRO A 373 -28.76 28.19 -46.29
N THR A 374 -29.88 27.58 -46.52
CA THR A 374 -30.78 28.04 -47.55
C THR A 374 -32.17 28.19 -46.90
N SER A 375 -32.46 29.42 -46.58
CA SER A 375 -33.74 30.07 -46.22
C SER A 375 -34.70 29.46 -45.17
N THR A 376 -34.50 28.25 -44.67
CA THR A 376 -35.18 27.72 -43.46
C THR A 376 -34.19 26.81 -42.71
N SER A 377 -33.46 27.41 -41.78
CA SER A 377 -32.52 26.71 -40.92
C SER A 377 -33.29 25.97 -39.80
N THR A 378 -33.44 24.67 -39.93
CA THR A 378 -33.91 23.82 -38.84
C THR A 378 -32.72 23.31 -38.07
N CYS A 379 -32.50 23.86 -36.88
CA CYS A 379 -31.52 23.32 -35.95
C CYS A 379 -32.17 22.16 -35.18
N VAL A 380 -31.61 20.97 -35.28
CA VAL A 380 -32.02 19.81 -34.49
C VAL A 380 -31.08 19.71 -33.29
N THR A 381 -31.61 19.92 -32.12
CA THR A 381 -30.89 19.70 -30.86
C THR A 381 -31.15 18.26 -30.39
N SER A 382 -30.17 17.40 -30.55
CA SER A 382 -30.21 16.07 -29.97
C SER A 382 -29.52 16.07 -28.62
N VAL A 383 -30.26 15.70 -27.59
CA VAL A 383 -29.74 15.50 -26.23
C VAL A 383 -29.44 14.02 -26.07
N THR A 384 -28.17 13.67 -26.14
CA THR A 384 -27.74 12.31 -25.85
C THR A 384 -27.31 12.23 -24.39
N ALA A 385 -28.15 11.64 -23.55
CA ALA A 385 -27.78 11.30 -22.18
C ALA A 385 -26.86 10.07 -22.23
N THR A 386 -25.57 10.26 -22.07
CA THR A 386 -24.64 9.16 -21.82
C THR A 386 -24.72 8.77 -20.35
N THR A 387 -25.54 7.80 -20.03
CA THR A 387 -25.47 7.13 -18.73
C THR A 387 -24.27 6.19 -18.73
N SER A 388 -23.12 6.69 -18.27
CA SER A 388 -22.00 5.81 -17.94
C SER A 388 -22.30 5.20 -16.57
N ASN A 389 -22.71 3.94 -16.53
CA ASN A 389 -22.76 3.16 -15.28
C ASN A 389 -21.33 2.87 -14.81
N VAL A 390 -20.66 3.87 -14.24
CA VAL A 390 -19.37 3.67 -13.59
C VAL A 390 -19.65 3.14 -12.20
N THR A 391 -19.52 1.82 -12.01
CA THR A 391 -19.52 1.25 -10.66
C THR A 391 -18.21 1.64 -9.99
N ALA A 392 -18.29 2.36 -8.87
CA ALA A 392 -17.14 2.79 -8.09
C ALA A 392 -16.48 1.63 -7.31
N TYR A 393 -17.12 0.48 -7.23
CA TYR A 393 -16.69 -0.71 -6.50
C TYR A 393 -16.67 -1.94 -7.38
N ALA A 394 -15.72 -2.85 -7.10
CA ALA A 394 -15.69 -4.16 -7.73
C ALA A 394 -16.91 -4.99 -7.32
N ASN A 395 -17.55 -5.64 -8.30
CA ASN A 395 -18.70 -6.53 -8.07
C ASN A 395 -18.22 -7.99 -7.96
N ASN A 396 -17.48 -8.29 -6.89
CA ASN A 396 -16.83 -9.58 -6.71
C ASN A 396 -17.76 -10.60 -6.04
N THR A 397 -17.56 -11.87 -6.35
CA THR A 397 -18.27 -12.99 -5.74
C THR A 397 -17.71 -13.34 -4.36
N ALA A 398 -16.41 -13.23 -4.20
CA ALA A 398 -15.66 -13.59 -3.00
C ALA A 398 -14.43 -12.70 -2.86
N PRO A 399 -13.86 -12.58 -1.66
CA PRO A 399 -12.56 -11.95 -1.47
C PRO A 399 -11.47 -12.77 -2.15
N ASP A 400 -10.33 -12.14 -2.48
CA ASP A 400 -9.10 -12.84 -2.81
C ASP A 400 -8.61 -13.57 -1.55
N LEU A 401 -8.31 -14.88 -1.69
CA LEU A 401 -7.81 -15.73 -0.63
C LEU A 401 -6.31 -15.90 -0.80
N ILE A 402 -5.53 -15.50 0.21
CA ILE A 402 -4.07 -15.58 0.17
C ILE A 402 -3.57 -16.38 1.35
N VAL A 403 -2.70 -17.34 1.07
CA VAL A 403 -1.96 -18.08 2.09
C VAL A 403 -0.47 -17.84 1.89
N LYS A 404 0.27 -17.67 2.99
CA LYS A 404 1.73 -17.46 2.95
C LYS A 404 2.40 -18.15 4.13
N ALA A 405 3.56 -18.76 3.87
CA ALA A 405 4.51 -19.17 4.88
C ALA A 405 5.80 -18.38 4.72
N SER A 406 6.30 -17.79 5.78
CA SER A 406 7.61 -17.17 5.86
C SER A 406 8.57 -18.00 6.70
N PHE A 407 9.84 -17.95 6.35
CA PHE A 407 10.93 -18.69 6.95
C PHE A 407 12.05 -17.71 7.31
N ASP A 408 12.29 -17.54 8.59
CA ASP A 408 13.20 -16.56 9.13
C ASP A 408 14.46 -17.19 9.72
N TRP A 409 15.64 -16.78 9.21
CA TRP A 409 16.97 -17.10 9.74
C TRP A 409 17.85 -15.86 9.76
N PRO A 410 18.92 -15.82 10.54
CA PRO A 410 19.75 -14.62 10.69
C PRO A 410 20.35 -14.06 9.41
N LYS A 411 20.66 -14.93 8.43
CA LYS A 411 21.26 -14.52 7.15
C LYS A 411 20.36 -14.73 5.95
N PHE A 412 19.11 -15.10 6.20
CA PHE A 412 18.22 -15.53 5.15
C PHE A 412 16.77 -15.33 5.57
N HIS A 413 15.98 -14.81 4.66
CA HIS A 413 14.53 -14.78 4.75
C HIS A 413 13.95 -15.37 3.47
N GLY A 414 12.93 -16.19 3.59
CA GLY A 414 12.23 -16.77 2.45
C GLY A 414 10.73 -16.80 2.67
N GLU A 415 10.00 -16.67 1.60
CA GLU A 415 8.54 -16.72 1.61
C GLU A 415 8.03 -17.60 0.47
N ILE A 416 6.94 -18.28 0.70
CA ILE A 416 6.16 -18.97 -0.32
C ILE A 416 4.68 -18.80 -0.02
N GLY A 417 3.88 -18.60 -1.05
CA GLY A 417 2.45 -18.42 -0.89
C GLY A 417 1.64 -18.78 -2.11
N GLY A 418 0.35 -18.81 -1.91
CA GLY A 418 -0.66 -19.06 -2.94
C GLY A 418 -1.79 -18.05 -2.86
N LEU A 419 -2.37 -17.75 -4.01
CA LEU A 419 -3.47 -16.83 -4.21
C LEU A 419 -4.61 -17.54 -4.94
N GLY A 420 -5.83 -17.43 -4.43
CA GLY A 420 -7.07 -17.83 -5.11
C GLY A 420 -7.97 -16.64 -5.36
N ARG A 421 -8.53 -16.53 -6.55
CA ARG A 421 -9.36 -15.43 -7.02
C ARG A 421 -10.61 -15.91 -7.72
N TRP A 422 -11.69 -15.15 -7.64
CA TRP A 422 -12.96 -15.42 -8.30
C TRP A 422 -13.46 -14.16 -8.99
N MET A 423 -13.58 -14.22 -10.33
CA MET A 423 -13.91 -13.09 -11.20
C MET A 423 -15.28 -13.32 -11.79
N ARG A 424 -16.25 -12.49 -11.45
CA ARG A 424 -17.63 -12.61 -11.90
C ARG A 424 -17.97 -11.57 -12.95
N ASP A 425 -18.66 -12.00 -13.99
CA ASP A 425 -19.28 -11.16 -14.99
C ASP A 425 -20.77 -11.45 -15.12
N TYR A 426 -21.46 -10.45 -15.61
CA TYR A 426 -22.81 -10.55 -16.12
C TYR A 426 -22.73 -10.22 -17.61
N TYR A 427 -23.14 -11.11 -18.46
CA TYR A 427 -23.01 -10.96 -19.91
C TYR A 427 -24.31 -11.32 -20.63
N TYR A 428 -24.47 -10.80 -21.81
CA TYR A 428 -25.52 -11.20 -22.73
C TYR A 428 -24.92 -12.18 -23.73
N PRO A 429 -25.33 -13.46 -23.75
CA PRO A 429 -24.83 -14.42 -24.71
C PRO A 429 -24.96 -13.93 -26.14
N VAL A 430 -23.92 -14.09 -26.94
CA VAL A 430 -23.88 -13.63 -28.33
C VAL A 430 -24.13 -14.78 -29.30
N THR A 431 -24.86 -14.48 -30.36
CA THR A 431 -24.98 -15.33 -31.53
C THR A 431 -24.17 -14.67 -32.65
N TRP A 432 -23.13 -15.36 -33.09
CA TRP A 432 -22.24 -14.93 -34.14
C TRP A 432 -22.84 -15.14 -35.53
N GLY A 433 -22.64 -14.18 -36.43
CA GLY A 433 -22.99 -14.23 -37.84
C GLY A 433 -21.90 -13.56 -38.71
N GLY A 434 -22.13 -13.50 -40.00
CA GLY A 434 -21.15 -12.93 -40.92
C GLY A 434 -19.99 -13.87 -41.24
N THR A 435 -18.80 -13.30 -41.48
CA THR A 435 -17.56 -14.05 -41.83
C THR A 435 -16.40 -13.58 -40.94
N ALA A 436 -15.27 -14.29 -40.98
CA ALA A 436 -14.07 -13.90 -40.22
C ALA A 436 -13.56 -12.50 -40.59
N ALA A 437 -13.75 -12.06 -41.84
CA ALA A 437 -13.34 -10.74 -42.32
C ALA A 437 -14.35 -9.62 -41.99
N ALA A 438 -15.64 -10.00 -41.86
CA ALA A 438 -16.73 -9.09 -41.46
C ALA A 438 -17.64 -9.79 -40.45
N PRO A 439 -17.17 -9.97 -39.24
CA PRO A 439 -17.94 -10.63 -38.18
C PRO A 439 -19.11 -9.74 -37.76
N THR A 440 -20.26 -10.36 -37.56
CA THR A 440 -21.43 -9.74 -36.94
C THR A 440 -21.84 -10.56 -35.73
N PHE A 441 -22.57 -9.97 -34.80
CA PHE A 441 -23.14 -10.67 -33.66
C PHE A 441 -24.42 -10.00 -33.20
N THR A 442 -25.28 -10.78 -32.59
CA THR A 442 -26.50 -10.30 -31.95
C THR A 442 -26.52 -10.77 -30.50
N TYR A 443 -26.97 -9.91 -29.61
CA TYR A 443 -27.11 -10.25 -28.19
C TYR A 443 -28.44 -10.92 -27.91
N ASN A 444 -28.40 -11.94 -27.05
CA ASN A 444 -29.61 -12.45 -26.41
C ASN A 444 -30.12 -11.38 -25.44
N GLN A 445 -31.45 -11.28 -25.32
CA GLN A 445 -32.07 -10.30 -24.41
C GLN A 445 -31.97 -10.67 -22.93
N SER A 446 -31.65 -11.93 -22.61
CA SER A 446 -31.50 -12.40 -21.24
C SER A 446 -30.01 -12.46 -20.86
N TYR A 447 -29.64 -11.70 -19.83
CA TYR A 447 -28.28 -11.79 -19.29
C TYR A 447 -28.06 -13.10 -18.53
N GLN A 448 -26.82 -13.54 -18.48
CA GLN A 448 -26.36 -14.68 -17.70
C GLN A 448 -25.23 -14.24 -16.76
N GLN A 449 -25.01 -15.01 -15.71
CA GLN A 449 -23.92 -14.83 -14.78
C GLN A 449 -22.88 -15.93 -15.00
N HIS A 450 -21.62 -15.53 -15.06
CA HIS A 450 -20.48 -16.44 -15.12
C HIS A 450 -19.45 -16.09 -14.04
N THR A 451 -18.73 -17.08 -13.55
CA THR A 451 -17.63 -16.88 -12.59
C THR A 451 -16.45 -17.72 -13.02
N SER A 452 -15.36 -17.07 -13.33
CA SER A 452 -14.07 -17.70 -13.62
C SER A 452 -13.21 -17.73 -12.37
N ALA A 453 -12.53 -18.86 -12.14
CA ALA A 453 -11.54 -19.00 -11.09
C ALA A 453 -10.13 -18.70 -11.64
N GLY A 454 -9.40 -17.88 -10.92
CA GLY A 454 -7.99 -17.58 -11.16
C GLY A 454 -7.18 -17.83 -9.90
N GLY A 455 -5.90 -17.53 -9.97
CA GLY A 455 -4.99 -17.61 -8.85
C GLY A 455 -3.57 -17.93 -9.28
N GLY A 456 -2.66 -17.98 -8.31
CA GLY A 456 -1.25 -18.16 -8.60
C GLY A 456 -0.44 -18.55 -7.38
N VAL A 457 0.84 -18.71 -7.62
CA VAL A 457 1.84 -18.93 -6.59
C VAL A 457 2.84 -17.79 -6.61
N PHE A 458 3.35 -17.45 -5.45
CA PHE A 458 4.36 -16.41 -5.28
C PHE A 458 5.38 -16.81 -4.23
N GLY A 459 6.52 -16.15 -4.27
CA GLY A 459 7.54 -16.34 -3.26
C GLY A 459 8.67 -15.36 -3.39
N SER A 460 9.44 -15.25 -2.34
CA SER A 460 10.65 -14.42 -2.29
C SER A 460 11.77 -15.13 -1.53
N LEU A 461 12.98 -14.71 -1.83
CA LEU A 461 14.18 -15.17 -1.20
C LEU A 461 15.12 -13.99 -1.02
N ARG A 462 15.49 -13.67 0.21
CA ARG A 462 16.42 -12.59 0.57
C ARG A 462 17.58 -13.15 1.37
N GLY A 463 18.76 -12.84 0.91
CA GLY A 463 20.02 -13.19 1.58
C GLY A 463 20.80 -11.95 1.99
N TYR A 464 21.46 -12.04 3.15
CA TYR A 464 22.30 -10.97 3.69
C TYR A 464 23.76 -11.36 3.53
N VAL A 465 24.52 -10.58 2.77
CA VAL A 465 25.95 -10.78 2.51
C VAL A 465 26.73 -9.87 3.46
N GLY A 466 27.08 -10.41 4.63
CA GLY A 466 27.64 -9.60 5.71
C GLY A 466 26.62 -8.59 6.24
N THR A 467 27.12 -7.42 6.63
CA THR A 467 26.29 -6.30 7.13
C THR A 467 26.08 -5.20 6.07
N HIS A 468 26.61 -5.40 4.86
CA HIS A 468 26.73 -4.34 3.87
C HIS A 468 25.99 -4.60 2.57
N ALA A 469 25.44 -5.79 2.37
CA ALA A 469 24.71 -6.07 1.14
C ALA A 469 23.53 -7.03 1.36
N GLU A 470 22.44 -6.75 0.66
CA GLU A 470 21.26 -7.59 0.57
C GLU A 470 21.01 -7.96 -0.89
N ILE A 471 20.72 -9.23 -1.14
CA ILE A 471 20.36 -9.74 -2.46
C ILE A 471 19.01 -10.41 -2.31
N ALA A 472 18.05 -10.03 -3.15
CA ALA A 472 16.74 -10.65 -3.11
C ALA A 472 16.19 -10.95 -4.50
N VAL A 473 15.31 -11.95 -4.54
CA VAL A 473 14.50 -12.28 -5.70
C VAL A 473 13.07 -12.50 -5.22
N GLN A 474 12.11 -11.94 -5.92
CA GLN A 474 10.70 -12.24 -5.75
C GLN A 474 10.08 -12.59 -7.10
N ALA A 475 9.10 -13.46 -7.10
CA ALA A 475 8.38 -13.83 -8.30
C ALA A 475 6.94 -14.24 -7.96
N MET A 476 6.05 -13.99 -8.91
CA MET A 476 4.68 -14.45 -8.89
C MET A 476 4.29 -14.95 -10.29
N GLY A 477 3.50 -16.00 -10.35
CA GLY A 477 2.96 -16.50 -11.60
C GLY A 477 1.63 -17.20 -11.38
N GLY A 478 0.70 -16.99 -12.31
CA GLY A 478 -0.62 -17.57 -12.19
C GLY A 478 -1.56 -17.23 -13.34
N GLN A 479 -2.84 -17.24 -13.06
CA GLN A 479 -3.91 -16.86 -13.98
C GLN A 479 -4.76 -15.76 -13.33
N GLY A 480 -4.87 -14.60 -14.01
CA GLY A 480 -5.57 -13.46 -13.46
C GLY A 480 -4.83 -12.82 -12.28
N THR A 481 -3.51 -12.76 -12.35
CA THR A 481 -2.65 -12.22 -11.29
C THR A 481 -1.94 -10.92 -11.67
N GLY A 482 -2.20 -10.40 -12.87
CA GLY A 482 -1.53 -9.23 -13.44
C GLY A 482 -1.65 -7.96 -12.58
N ARG A 483 -2.77 -7.78 -11.88
CA ARG A 483 -2.95 -6.60 -11.02
C ARG A 483 -1.97 -6.55 -9.84
N TYR A 484 -1.44 -7.69 -9.39
CA TYR A 484 -0.50 -7.74 -8.27
C TYR A 484 0.93 -7.31 -8.64
N GLY A 485 1.22 -7.14 -9.93
CA GLY A 485 2.42 -6.46 -10.41
C GLY A 485 2.23 -4.94 -10.49
N SER A 486 3.31 -4.19 -10.35
CA SER A 486 3.28 -2.71 -10.40
C SER A 486 2.80 -2.16 -11.75
N ALA A 487 3.00 -2.88 -12.85
CA ALA A 487 2.51 -2.49 -14.16
C ALA A 487 1.01 -2.76 -14.35
N GLN A 488 0.39 -3.49 -13.43
CA GLN A 488 -1.03 -3.81 -13.44
C GLN A 488 -1.50 -4.33 -14.81
N LEU A 489 -0.85 -5.40 -15.30
CA LEU A 489 -1.25 -6.05 -16.53
C LEU A 489 -2.67 -6.65 -16.41
N ALA A 490 -3.30 -6.92 -17.53
CA ALA A 490 -4.68 -7.37 -17.53
C ALA A 490 -4.85 -8.74 -16.86
N ASP A 491 -5.78 -8.84 -15.91
CA ASP A 491 -6.12 -10.09 -15.23
C ASP A 491 -6.92 -11.05 -16.11
N VAL A 492 -7.80 -10.51 -16.95
CA VAL A 492 -8.80 -11.28 -17.71
C VAL A 492 -8.92 -10.81 -19.14
N THR A 493 -9.40 -11.72 -19.98
CA THR A 493 -9.86 -11.43 -21.35
C THR A 493 -11.22 -12.09 -21.59
N LEU A 494 -11.74 -11.97 -22.79
CA LEU A 494 -13.03 -12.52 -23.19
C LEU A 494 -12.89 -13.73 -24.10
N ARG A 495 -13.78 -14.69 -23.89
CA ARG A 495 -14.08 -15.77 -24.84
C ARG A 495 -15.07 -15.30 -25.91
N PRO A 496 -15.27 -16.08 -26.99
CA PRO A 496 -16.25 -15.74 -28.03
C PRO A 496 -17.70 -15.64 -27.56
N ASP A 497 -18.03 -16.27 -26.45
CA ASP A 497 -19.35 -16.21 -25.81
C ASP A 497 -19.46 -15.04 -24.82
N GLU A 498 -18.40 -14.21 -24.72
CA GLU A 498 -18.26 -13.07 -23.82
C GLU A 498 -18.02 -13.41 -22.35
N THR A 499 -17.82 -14.67 -22.00
CA THR A 499 -17.40 -15.03 -20.65
C THR A 499 -15.94 -14.65 -20.39
N LEU A 500 -15.63 -14.33 -19.11
CA LEU A 500 -14.28 -14.00 -18.68
C LEU A 500 -13.36 -15.22 -18.71
N GLU A 501 -12.14 -15.00 -19.19
CA GLU A 501 -11.03 -15.96 -19.13
C GLU A 501 -9.82 -15.32 -18.45
N PRO A 502 -9.33 -15.86 -17.32
CA PRO A 502 -8.12 -15.37 -16.67
C PRO A 502 -6.88 -15.54 -17.55
N ILE A 503 -6.12 -14.44 -17.72
CA ILE A 503 -4.87 -14.43 -18.47
C ILE A 503 -3.77 -15.00 -17.59
N ARG A 504 -2.84 -15.75 -18.18
CA ARG A 504 -1.62 -16.19 -17.51
C ARG A 504 -0.62 -15.03 -17.43
N ASP A 505 -0.22 -14.69 -16.21
CA ASP A 505 0.68 -13.60 -15.91
C ASP A 505 1.87 -14.08 -15.10
N TYR A 506 3.01 -13.43 -15.34
CA TYR A 506 4.25 -13.68 -14.60
C TYR A 506 4.88 -12.33 -14.30
N HIS A 507 5.33 -12.13 -13.08
CA HIS A 507 6.15 -10.99 -12.74
C HIS A 507 7.20 -11.35 -11.70
N GLY A 508 8.25 -10.56 -11.65
CA GLY A 508 9.32 -10.79 -10.71
C GLY A 508 10.30 -9.63 -10.66
N LEU A 509 11.01 -9.58 -9.56
CA LEU A 509 11.98 -8.55 -9.25
C LEU A 509 13.24 -9.18 -8.67
N PHE A 510 14.38 -8.80 -9.21
CA PHE A 510 15.69 -8.99 -8.61
C PHE A 510 16.13 -7.68 -7.94
N SER A 511 16.67 -7.78 -6.74
CA SER A 511 17.08 -6.64 -5.92
C SER A 511 18.51 -6.84 -5.42
N LEU A 512 19.33 -5.81 -5.54
CA LEU A 512 20.65 -5.70 -4.95
C LEU A 512 20.74 -4.37 -4.20
N GLU A 513 20.91 -4.42 -2.89
CA GLU A 513 21.00 -3.26 -2.03
C GLU A 513 22.33 -3.29 -1.27
N GLY A 514 23.12 -2.22 -1.36
CA GLY A 514 24.41 -2.07 -0.72
C GLY A 514 24.39 -0.95 0.32
N HIS A 515 24.68 -1.30 1.58
CA HIS A 515 24.76 -0.37 2.70
C HIS A 515 26.21 0.01 2.94
N VAL A 516 26.71 1.01 2.20
CA VAL A 516 28.13 1.44 2.27
C VAL A 516 28.48 1.93 3.66
N ASN A 517 27.58 2.68 4.27
CA ASN A 517 27.65 3.11 5.67
C ASN A 517 26.24 3.53 6.16
N LYS A 518 26.14 3.93 7.44
CA LYS A 518 24.83 4.35 8.04
C LYS A 518 24.13 5.50 7.30
N ASN A 519 24.85 6.25 6.46
CA ASN A 519 24.34 7.45 5.80
C ASN A 519 24.24 7.29 4.28
N PHE A 520 24.74 6.20 3.68
CA PHE A 520 24.80 6.07 2.24
C PHE A 520 24.52 4.65 1.78
N ASP A 521 23.49 4.49 0.93
CA ASP A 521 23.12 3.24 0.28
C ASP A 521 23.21 3.39 -1.24
N LEU A 522 23.54 2.27 -1.89
CA LEU A 522 23.45 2.07 -3.33
C LEU A 522 22.47 0.93 -3.60
N PHE A 523 21.73 1.02 -4.68
CA PHE A 523 20.81 -0.07 -5.04
C PHE A 523 20.70 -0.23 -6.56
N ALA A 524 20.41 -1.47 -6.94
CA ALA A 524 20.10 -1.84 -8.31
C ALA A 524 18.95 -2.86 -8.32
N TYR A 525 18.01 -2.66 -9.23
CA TYR A 525 16.86 -3.53 -9.40
C TYR A 525 16.72 -3.93 -10.86
N TYR A 526 16.18 -5.12 -11.08
CA TYR A 526 15.72 -5.54 -12.39
C TYR A 526 14.38 -6.23 -12.25
N GLY A 527 13.35 -5.58 -12.76
CA GLY A 527 11.98 -6.09 -12.72
C GLY A 527 11.41 -6.39 -14.10
N GLY A 528 10.44 -7.29 -14.13
CA GLY A 528 9.73 -7.65 -15.36
C GLY A 528 8.35 -8.19 -15.10
N GLU A 529 7.43 -7.87 -16.01
CA GLU A 529 6.06 -8.38 -16.02
C GLU A 529 5.70 -8.85 -17.43
N TYR A 530 4.93 -9.92 -17.51
CA TYR A 530 4.56 -10.57 -18.77
C TYR A 530 3.15 -11.11 -18.67
N ALA A 531 2.30 -10.76 -19.67
CA ALA A 531 0.97 -11.33 -19.86
C ALA A 531 0.94 -12.24 -21.08
N GLN A 532 0.51 -13.48 -20.90
CA GLN A 532 0.47 -14.49 -21.95
C GLN A 532 -0.65 -14.19 -22.96
N ARG A 533 -0.36 -14.45 -24.23
CA ARG A 533 -1.38 -14.43 -25.28
C ARG A 533 -2.47 -15.46 -24.99
N THR A 534 -3.73 -15.02 -24.95
CA THR A 534 -4.91 -15.83 -24.69
C THR A 534 -5.95 -15.53 -25.76
N VAL A 535 -6.02 -16.34 -26.80
CA VAL A 535 -6.81 -16.07 -28.01
C VAL A 535 -7.70 -17.24 -28.33
N TYR A 536 -8.91 -16.93 -28.72
CA TYR A 536 -9.95 -17.86 -29.12
C TYR A 536 -10.41 -17.56 -30.55
N THR A 537 -10.90 -18.59 -31.24
CA THR A 537 -11.55 -18.44 -32.53
C THR A 537 -13.05 -18.47 -32.35
N SER A 538 -13.74 -17.42 -32.81
CA SER A 538 -15.19 -17.35 -32.80
C SER A 538 -15.82 -18.37 -33.78
N PRO A 539 -17.11 -18.68 -33.67
CA PRO A 539 -17.81 -19.59 -34.60
C PRO A 539 -17.70 -19.18 -36.08
N VAL A 540 -17.47 -17.90 -36.36
CA VAL A 540 -17.31 -17.38 -37.75
C VAL A 540 -15.84 -17.25 -38.17
N GLY A 541 -14.89 -17.73 -37.34
CA GLY A 541 -13.46 -17.73 -37.63
C GLY A 541 -12.73 -16.43 -37.26
N SER A 542 -13.39 -15.45 -36.63
CA SER A 542 -12.75 -14.25 -36.11
C SER A 542 -11.98 -14.53 -34.82
N LEU A 543 -10.81 -13.91 -34.64
CA LEU A 543 -10.00 -14.05 -33.43
C LEU A 543 -10.43 -13.04 -32.40
N VAL A 544 -10.66 -13.49 -31.17
CA VAL A 544 -10.98 -12.69 -29.99
C VAL A 544 -10.08 -13.04 -28.81
N GLY A 545 -10.00 -12.19 -27.80
CA GLY A 545 -9.20 -12.42 -26.59
C GLY A 545 -8.04 -11.45 -26.44
N TYR A 546 -6.98 -11.86 -25.72
CA TYR A 546 -5.82 -11.03 -25.42
C TYR A 546 -4.67 -11.30 -26.42
N GLY A 547 -4.35 -10.29 -27.25
CA GLY A 547 -3.28 -10.34 -28.23
C GLY A 547 -3.59 -11.16 -29.50
N PRO A 548 -4.82 -11.09 -30.08
CA PRO A 548 -5.10 -11.72 -31.36
C PRO A 548 -4.13 -11.24 -32.45
N ARG A 549 -3.71 -12.17 -33.31
CA ARG A 549 -2.69 -11.90 -34.33
C ARG A 549 -3.17 -11.01 -35.48
N ASN A 550 -4.46 -10.80 -35.62
CA ASN A 550 -5.09 -9.94 -36.62
C ASN A 550 -5.15 -8.46 -36.20
N LEU A 551 -4.71 -8.11 -34.97
CA LEU A 551 -4.63 -6.72 -34.56
C LEU A 551 -3.57 -5.96 -35.36
N ASN A 552 -3.90 -4.74 -35.81
CA ASN A 552 -3.02 -3.96 -36.65
C ASN A 552 -1.97 -3.20 -35.78
N ASN A 553 -0.70 -3.50 -36.03
CA ASN A 553 0.47 -2.85 -35.43
C ASN A 553 1.28 -2.04 -36.46
N GLY A 554 0.75 -1.86 -37.67
CA GLY A 554 1.51 -1.31 -38.81
C GLY A 554 2.00 0.12 -38.62
N SER A 555 1.36 0.87 -37.71
CA SER A 555 1.71 2.27 -37.48
C SER A 555 2.37 2.51 -36.11
N CYS A 556 2.68 1.48 -35.35
CA CYS A 556 3.29 1.68 -34.02
C CYS A 556 4.57 2.51 -34.05
N ASP A 557 5.38 2.31 -35.08
CA ASP A 557 6.67 3.00 -35.26
C ASP A 557 6.59 4.24 -36.19
N ALA A 558 5.39 4.58 -36.66
CA ALA A 558 5.18 5.72 -37.55
C ALA A 558 4.96 6.99 -36.73
N ALA A 559 5.69 8.04 -37.00
CA ALA A 559 5.45 9.33 -36.37
C ALA A 559 4.05 9.88 -36.73
N PRO A 560 3.41 10.66 -35.85
CA PRO A 560 2.16 11.35 -36.14
C PRO A 560 2.29 12.23 -37.39
N ALA A 561 1.25 12.24 -38.23
CA ALA A 561 1.22 13.11 -39.39
C ALA A 561 1.12 14.59 -38.97
N PRO A 562 1.75 15.51 -39.69
CA PRO A 562 1.55 16.93 -39.45
C PRO A 562 0.06 17.29 -39.54
N PRO A 563 -0.40 18.27 -38.73
CA PRO A 563 -1.78 18.71 -38.79
C PRO A 563 -2.08 19.29 -40.19
N SER A 564 -3.29 19.06 -40.69
CA SER A 564 -3.76 19.75 -41.87
C SER A 564 -3.74 21.25 -41.63
N SER A 565 -3.12 22.03 -42.52
CA SER A 565 -3.01 23.48 -42.37
C SER A 565 -4.37 24.14 -42.66
N THR A 566 -5.19 24.27 -41.63
CA THR A 566 -6.40 25.08 -41.69
C THR A 566 -6.20 26.31 -40.80
N ILE A 567 -6.46 27.49 -41.37
CA ILE A 567 -6.47 28.75 -40.63
C ILE A 567 -7.93 29.06 -40.31
N GLY A 568 -8.29 29.06 -39.04
CA GLY A 568 -9.61 29.46 -38.57
C GLY A 568 -9.58 30.86 -37.89
N ASN A 569 -10.72 31.34 -37.45
CA ASN A 569 -10.83 32.58 -36.69
C ASN A 569 -10.12 32.45 -35.34
N GLY A 570 -8.89 32.84 -35.25
CA GLY A 570 -8.08 32.72 -34.02
C GLY A 570 -6.74 32.03 -34.22
N GLY A 571 -6.36 31.68 -35.44
CA GLY A 571 -5.08 31.09 -35.76
C GLY A 571 -5.15 29.67 -36.35
N PHE A 572 -4.11 28.90 -36.12
CA PHE A 572 -4.01 27.51 -36.61
C PHE A 572 -4.98 26.59 -35.87
N THR A 573 -5.83 25.88 -36.60
CA THR A 573 -6.85 24.96 -36.03
C THR A 573 -6.53 23.48 -36.26
N GLY A 574 -5.36 23.18 -36.84
CA GLY A 574 -4.95 21.80 -37.08
C GLY A 574 -4.65 21.06 -35.76
N THR A 575 -5.22 19.88 -35.60
CA THR A 575 -4.87 18.93 -34.54
C THR A 575 -3.87 17.91 -35.05
N LEU A 576 -2.85 17.59 -34.27
CA LEU A 576 -1.96 16.47 -34.56
C LEU A 576 -2.79 15.19 -34.59
N THR A 577 -2.70 14.46 -35.68
CA THR A 577 -3.38 13.17 -35.79
C THR A 577 -2.39 12.08 -35.45
N ALA A 578 -2.64 11.36 -34.36
CA ALA A 578 -1.84 10.19 -34.02
C ALA A 578 -1.86 9.19 -35.20
N ALA A 579 -0.71 8.62 -35.49
CA ALA A 579 -0.63 7.56 -36.48
C ALA A 579 -1.37 6.34 -35.92
N SER A 580 -2.45 5.93 -36.57
CA SER A 580 -3.29 4.82 -36.16
C SER A 580 -3.20 3.69 -37.19
N PRO A 581 -3.25 2.43 -36.73
CA PRO A 581 -3.39 1.91 -35.36
C PRO A 581 -2.11 1.26 -34.80
N CYS A 582 -2.00 1.29 -33.45
CA CYS A 582 -1.08 0.47 -32.67
C CYS A 582 -1.94 -0.30 -31.67
N ALA A 583 -2.51 -1.43 -32.07
CA ALA A 583 -3.70 -1.99 -31.46
C ALA A 583 -3.45 -3.19 -30.52
N SER A 584 -2.28 -3.84 -30.59
CA SER A 584 -2.01 -5.02 -29.77
C SER A 584 -1.80 -4.65 -28.31
N PRO A 585 -2.29 -5.48 -27.38
CA PRO A 585 -2.07 -5.27 -25.95
C PRO A 585 -0.63 -5.54 -25.56
N THR A 586 -0.25 -5.04 -24.37
CA THR A 586 1.06 -5.23 -23.78
C THR A 586 1.36 -6.72 -23.58
N ARG A 587 2.53 -7.14 -24.04
CA ARG A 587 3.08 -8.48 -23.84
C ARG A 587 3.98 -8.53 -22.61
N TYR A 588 4.88 -7.56 -22.48
CA TYR A 588 5.83 -7.46 -21.38
C TYR A 588 6.22 -6.01 -21.10
N ILE A 589 6.64 -5.78 -19.87
CA ILE A 589 7.32 -4.57 -19.43
C ILE A 589 8.53 -5.01 -18.60
N GLN A 590 9.66 -4.35 -18.81
CA GLN A 590 10.93 -4.63 -18.12
C GLN A 590 11.56 -3.32 -17.67
N GLU A 591 12.22 -3.35 -16.52
CA GLU A 591 12.84 -2.17 -15.93
C GLU A 591 14.14 -2.53 -15.20
N PRO A 592 15.33 -2.31 -15.78
CA PRO A 592 16.53 -2.08 -15.00
C PRO A 592 16.48 -0.70 -14.34
N MET A 593 16.76 -0.65 -13.05
CA MET A 593 16.78 0.57 -12.24
C MET A 593 18.01 0.55 -11.33
N PHE A 594 18.65 1.71 -11.16
CA PHE A 594 19.73 1.87 -10.19
C PHE A 594 19.69 3.27 -9.56
N GLY A 595 20.21 3.37 -8.34
CA GLY A 595 20.16 4.63 -7.63
C GLY A 595 20.96 4.60 -6.33
N PHE A 596 20.85 5.71 -5.61
CA PHE A 596 21.47 5.88 -4.31
C PHE A 596 20.53 6.62 -3.35
N ALA A 597 20.78 6.45 -2.06
CA ALA A 597 20.17 7.22 -0.99
C ALA A 597 21.28 7.76 -0.07
N TRP A 598 21.31 9.08 0.11
CA TRP A 598 22.27 9.77 0.98
C TRP A 598 21.53 10.49 2.10
N ARG A 599 22.00 10.28 3.35
CA ARG A 599 21.39 10.81 4.56
C ARG A 599 22.38 11.69 5.30
N PRO A 600 22.51 12.98 4.96
CA PRO A 600 23.42 13.91 5.66
C PRO A 600 23.05 14.10 7.13
N VAL A 601 21.76 13.98 7.46
CA VAL A 601 21.26 13.94 8.83
C VAL A 601 20.59 12.58 9.05
N ASN A 602 21.03 11.86 10.06
CA ASN A 602 20.47 10.58 10.48
C ASN A 602 20.67 10.46 12.01
N ASP A 603 19.77 11.13 12.74
CA ASP A 603 19.87 11.36 14.18
C ASP A 603 18.51 11.08 14.86
N PRO A 604 18.48 10.30 15.93
CA PRO A 604 17.23 9.99 16.63
C PRO A 604 16.45 11.21 17.15
N LYS A 605 17.15 12.27 17.53
CA LYS A 605 16.54 13.48 18.10
C LYS A 605 16.00 14.43 17.02
N TRP A 606 16.71 14.53 15.89
CA TRP A 606 16.40 15.50 14.85
C TRP A 606 15.75 14.85 13.62
N GLY A 607 15.62 13.52 13.62
CA GLY A 607 15.09 12.77 12.50
C GLY A 607 16.11 12.54 11.39
N LYS A 608 15.60 12.29 10.19
CA LYS A 608 16.43 11.90 9.05
C LYS A 608 16.12 12.76 7.82
N LEU A 609 17.15 13.43 7.28
CA LEU A 609 17.10 14.10 5.99
C LEU A 609 17.74 13.19 4.95
N GLN A 610 17.01 12.81 3.92
CA GLN A 610 17.46 11.92 2.86
C GLN A 610 17.32 12.58 1.49
N TYR A 611 18.37 12.47 0.70
CA TYR A 611 18.38 12.74 -0.73
C TYR A 611 18.55 11.43 -1.49
N SER A 612 17.81 11.24 -2.56
CA SER A 612 17.95 10.06 -3.42
C SER A 612 17.82 10.45 -4.88
N ALA A 613 18.51 9.73 -5.73
CA ALA A 613 18.29 9.78 -7.16
C ALA A 613 18.26 8.35 -7.71
N THR A 614 17.39 8.14 -8.69
CA THR A 614 17.16 6.85 -9.32
C THR A 614 17.01 7.03 -10.82
N TYR A 615 17.78 6.29 -11.59
CA TYR A 615 17.60 6.17 -13.03
C TYR A 615 16.95 4.84 -13.34
N SER A 616 15.92 4.85 -14.20
CA SER A 616 15.30 3.66 -14.74
C SER A 616 15.19 3.72 -16.26
N TYR A 617 15.35 2.57 -16.89
CA TYR A 617 15.12 2.35 -18.31
C TYR A 617 13.98 1.36 -18.47
N LEU A 618 12.89 1.83 -19.01
CA LEU A 618 11.69 1.04 -19.22
C LEU A 618 11.63 0.53 -20.66
N LYS A 619 11.25 -0.74 -20.82
CA LYS A 619 10.96 -1.32 -22.13
C LYS A 619 9.61 -1.99 -22.11
N ARG A 620 8.71 -1.55 -23.00
CA ARG A 620 7.38 -2.11 -23.22
C ARG A 620 7.30 -2.76 -24.58
N GLY A 621 6.86 -4.02 -24.65
CA GLY A 621 6.61 -4.73 -25.89
C GLY A 621 5.16 -5.15 -26.01
N LEU A 622 4.61 -5.08 -27.21
CA LEU A 622 3.27 -5.56 -27.53
C LEU A 622 3.30 -6.98 -28.09
N TRP A 623 2.15 -7.62 -28.09
CA TRP A 623 1.96 -8.86 -28.84
C TRP A 623 2.07 -8.63 -30.35
N SER A 624 2.62 -9.59 -31.05
CA SER A 624 2.71 -9.53 -32.51
C SER A 624 1.31 -9.54 -33.13
N GLY A 625 1.08 -8.58 -34.00
CA GLY A 625 -0.10 -8.43 -34.83
C GLY A 625 0.28 -8.31 -36.32
N VAL A 626 -0.61 -7.75 -37.11
CA VAL A 626 -0.36 -7.46 -38.54
C VAL A 626 0.45 -6.16 -38.67
N GLY A 627 1.48 -6.17 -39.51
CA GLY A 627 2.23 -4.97 -39.89
C GLY A 627 1.56 -4.18 -41.01
N SER A 628 2.24 -3.15 -41.50
CA SER A 628 1.79 -2.35 -42.66
C SER A 628 1.70 -3.14 -43.97
N THR A 629 2.43 -4.22 -44.07
CA THR A 629 2.37 -5.26 -45.10
C THR A 629 2.15 -6.58 -44.39
N THR A 630 1.69 -7.61 -44.97
CA THR A 630 1.33 -8.92 -44.42
C THR A 630 2.34 -9.57 -43.44
N THR A 631 3.42 -8.88 -43.10
CA THR A 631 4.44 -9.32 -42.12
C THR A 631 3.98 -9.10 -40.69
N PRO A 632 4.14 -10.10 -39.79
CA PRO A 632 3.87 -9.92 -38.38
C PRO A 632 4.76 -8.82 -37.78
N ALA A 633 4.17 -7.88 -37.05
CA ALA A 633 4.89 -6.84 -36.31
C ALA A 633 4.72 -7.01 -34.83
N ALA A 634 5.83 -7.11 -34.09
CA ALA A 634 5.89 -7.17 -32.63
C ALA A 634 6.63 -5.92 -32.11
N PRO A 635 5.97 -4.76 -32.09
CA PRO A 635 6.60 -3.49 -31.74
C PRO A 635 7.00 -3.44 -30.28
N SER A 636 8.05 -2.68 -30.01
CA SER A 636 8.46 -2.34 -28.64
C SER A 636 8.89 -0.88 -28.58
N THR A 637 8.68 -0.29 -27.42
CA THR A 637 9.07 1.08 -27.12
C THR A 637 9.85 1.12 -25.81
N SER A 638 10.54 2.20 -25.56
CA SER A 638 11.27 2.41 -24.30
C SER A 638 11.12 3.84 -23.81
N ASP A 639 11.36 4.02 -22.53
CA ASP A 639 11.40 5.32 -21.89
C ASP A 639 12.52 5.35 -20.85
N SER A 640 13.26 6.45 -20.81
CA SER A 640 14.26 6.71 -19.79
C SER A 640 13.70 7.68 -18.76
N MET A 641 13.82 7.33 -17.48
CA MET A 641 13.30 8.14 -16.38
C MET A 641 14.40 8.44 -15.37
N LEU A 642 14.41 9.66 -14.88
CA LEU A 642 15.24 10.08 -13.75
C LEU A 642 14.31 10.58 -12.64
N HIS A 643 14.31 9.87 -11.53
CA HIS A 643 13.62 10.29 -10.31
C HIS A 643 14.62 10.89 -9.34
N PHE A 644 14.23 11.94 -8.62
CA PHE A 644 14.99 12.49 -7.52
C PHE A 644 14.06 12.92 -6.39
N GLN A 645 14.54 12.83 -5.17
CA GLN A 645 13.75 13.15 -4.01
C GLN A 645 14.61 13.76 -2.89
N MET A 646 13.97 14.63 -2.12
CA MET A 646 14.39 15.05 -0.79
C MET A 646 13.28 14.68 0.19
N ARG A 647 13.61 13.97 1.26
CA ARG A 647 12.65 13.62 2.31
C ARG A 647 13.22 13.94 3.68
N TYR A 648 12.41 14.62 4.47
CA TYR A 648 12.66 14.79 5.88
C TYR A 648 11.68 13.93 6.69
N TYR A 649 12.22 12.93 7.37
CA TYR A 649 11.49 12.07 8.29
C TYR A 649 11.58 12.65 9.68
N ILE A 650 10.44 12.85 10.35
CA ILE A 650 10.42 13.25 11.76
C ILE A 650 11.04 12.17 12.63
N PRO A 651 11.53 12.54 13.83
CA PRO A 651 12.07 11.59 14.80
C PRO A 651 11.13 10.47 15.15
#